data_d549344185d059f1dcc627348b4fd2ac
#
_entry.id   d549344185d059f1dcc627348b4fd2ac
#
_cell.length_a   1.000
_cell.length_b   1.000
_cell.length_c   1.000
_cell.angle_alpha   90.00
_cell.angle_beta   90.00
_cell.angle_gamma   90.00
#
_symmetry.space_group_name_H-M   'P 1'
#
loop_
_entity.id
_entity.type
_entity.pdbx_description
1 polymer ?
#
loop_
_entity_poly.entity_id
_entity_poly.type
_entity_poly.pdbx_seq_one_letter_code
_entity_poly.pdbx_strand_id
1 'polypeptide(L)'
;MKTLNKLMLSFLLTFAVLQAFSYDFQEGDLRYTIISANPPEVSVSGHANGTSAQGALSIPETVLHDGITYTVTEIGVRAFQYCQALTGDIVIPNSVRRIEQEAFEGCSGFTGTLTLSNQLTYIGESAFLGNNLYPMHLHGNLLLPESLDVIGSQAFLGCSGFTGLLVLPQCSYIGQEAFRSCSGFTGDIVIPTSITHLEDGIFAHCTGFDGTIVLHDNIENIGNGTFRYCSGLTGELVIPESITLIDVMAFYDCESLTGTLNIPSSVVEIGASAFAYCYGFTGELVIPESINEIPHGAFKECVGLTSVVIPNTVTKIGQLPPDCLNKEGAFEGCTGLTGTLQLPENLIRIGGMAFKDCTGLTGELVFPPSLQRIDAEAFKGCTGLTGDLVLPVSVSIIEPDAFRGCTGFSSLQIKNAVSDVNIMRKAFYGCTGMHDIEFTEKVSHIGSNAFAETGWEADQPDGILMLLDWCLGYKGNASNLALQLPETTRGIADCAFTGNTNIKSLSIPDDCPMTKISDSAFYGCNKLAGLLTIPNGIKTIGQSAFERCSKIKNLELAPSVETLDYFAFDYCTGLESITSWAETPPLVKYSFYDVNTDIPLKVPCGTMEAYQNNSQWSAFTNISEVPFKLTVSVDHPDHGTCSIVKHGDCDNPESIVQATPNNGHEFAFWAIDGDIVSYDQTYTFNLEHSTALKAHFDFESVGENDEYAFAVYPNPGKDVLNIRTGLKDAWVEVYDLNGRMIYRQEITENDTAINTTNWSEGTYVWKVFSGVSTGSTTLAETGKWIKE
;
A
#
# COMPACT_ATOMS: atom_id res chain seq x y z
N MET A 1 -2.09 11.09 42.80
CA MET A 1 -3.27 11.18 41.95
C MET A 1 -3.74 9.83 41.35
N LYS A 2 -2.90 8.88 40.99
CA LYS A 2 -3.35 7.54 40.46
C LYS A 2 -3.98 6.61 41.50
N THR A 3 -3.67 6.75 42.76
CA THR A 3 -4.19 5.94 43.87
C THR A 3 -5.54 6.48 44.37
N LEU A 4 -5.77 7.79 44.30
CA LEU A 4 -7.05 8.40 44.67
C LEU A 4 -8.16 8.11 43.67
N ASN A 5 -7.81 8.04 42.37
CA ASN A 5 -8.76 7.68 41.32
C ASN A 5 -9.18 6.19 41.37
N LYS A 6 -8.31 5.27 41.83
CA LYS A 6 -8.68 3.88 42.03
C LYS A 6 -9.61 3.68 43.24
N LEU A 7 -9.44 4.44 44.29
CA LEU A 7 -10.37 4.42 45.45
C LEU A 7 -11.71 5.07 45.10
N MET A 8 -11.73 6.19 44.32
CA MET A 8 -12.99 6.77 43.86
C MET A 8 -13.74 5.90 42.86
N LEU A 9 -13.03 5.20 41.94
CA LEU A 9 -13.65 4.26 41.02
C LEU A 9 -14.18 3.02 41.77
N SER A 10 -13.45 2.54 42.80
CA SER A 10 -13.90 1.44 43.68
C SER A 10 -15.10 1.88 44.55
N PHE A 11 -15.14 3.12 45.01
CA PHE A 11 -16.27 3.66 45.77
C PHE A 11 -17.50 3.95 44.85
N LEU A 12 -17.30 4.40 43.63
CA LEU A 12 -18.36 4.52 42.62
C LEU A 12 -18.89 3.18 42.13
N LEU A 13 -18.03 2.15 41.96
CA LEU A 13 -18.48 0.79 41.66
C LEU A 13 -19.18 0.12 42.84
N THR A 14 -18.78 0.37 44.09
CA THR A 14 -19.51 -0.09 45.28
C THR A 14 -20.80 0.66 45.55
N PHE A 15 -20.93 1.94 45.14
CA PHE A 15 -22.18 2.68 45.21
C PHE A 15 -23.14 2.34 44.07
N ALA A 16 -22.66 1.94 42.90
CA ALA A 16 -23.48 1.44 41.78
C ALA A 16 -24.03 0.02 42.05
N VAL A 17 -23.38 -0.77 42.91
CA VAL A 17 -23.84 -2.10 43.33
C VAL A 17 -24.79 -2.05 44.52
N LEU A 18 -24.94 -0.87 45.19
CA LEU A 18 -25.85 -0.61 46.29
C LEU A 18 -27.04 0.30 45.92
N GLN A 19 -27.44 0.39 44.66
CA GLN A 19 -28.86 0.55 44.44
C GLN A 19 -29.50 -0.79 44.74
N ALA A 20 -29.71 -1.07 46.02
CA ALA A 20 -30.65 -2.10 46.45
C ALA A 20 -31.94 -1.85 45.66
N PHE A 21 -32.33 -2.77 44.79
CA PHE A 21 -33.61 -2.69 44.11
C PHE A 21 -34.68 -2.48 45.17
N SER A 22 -35.20 -1.29 45.25
CA SER A 22 -36.24 -0.92 46.17
C SER A 22 -37.48 -1.72 45.74
N TYR A 23 -37.95 -2.51 46.60
CA TYR A 23 -39.28 -3.18 46.42
C TYR A 23 -40.19 -2.65 47.52
N ASP A 24 -41.50 -2.64 47.24
CA ASP A 24 -42.48 -2.11 48.19
C ASP A 24 -42.87 -3.17 49.20
N PHE A 25 -42.99 -4.42 48.77
CA PHE A 25 -43.29 -5.51 49.70
C PHE A 25 -42.79 -6.87 49.20
N GLN A 26 -42.81 -7.87 50.11
CA GLN A 26 -42.48 -9.24 49.79
C GLN A 26 -43.64 -10.15 50.21
N GLU A 27 -44.02 -11.06 49.29
CA GLU A 27 -44.98 -12.13 49.60
C GLU A 27 -44.44 -13.46 49.05
N GLY A 28 -44.34 -14.43 49.95
CA GLY A 28 -43.69 -15.68 49.66
C GLY A 28 -42.21 -15.50 49.29
N ASP A 29 -41.81 -16.09 48.17
CA ASP A 29 -40.45 -16.05 47.69
C ASP A 29 -40.17 -14.89 46.72
N LEU A 30 -41.15 -14.03 46.49
CA LEU A 30 -41.00 -12.92 45.51
C LEU A 30 -41.15 -11.55 46.18
N ARG A 31 -40.44 -10.58 45.61
CA ARG A 31 -40.46 -9.16 45.92
C ARG A 31 -41.23 -8.41 44.84
N TYR A 32 -41.97 -7.42 45.25
CA TYR A 32 -42.86 -6.68 44.34
C TYR A 32 -42.70 -5.17 44.49
N THR A 33 -42.82 -4.50 43.37
CA THR A 33 -42.91 -3.03 43.30
C THR A 33 -44.30 -2.63 42.76
N ILE A 34 -44.98 -1.73 43.42
CA ILE A 34 -46.30 -1.24 43.00
C ILE A 34 -46.08 -0.31 41.81
N ILE A 35 -46.66 -0.66 40.65
CA ILE A 35 -46.53 0.16 39.42
C ILE A 35 -47.80 0.93 39.14
N SER A 36 -48.95 0.46 39.66
CA SER A 36 -50.21 1.19 39.58
C SER A 36 -51.07 0.88 40.82
N ALA A 37 -51.77 1.91 41.31
CA ALA A 37 -52.71 1.78 42.38
C ALA A 37 -54.17 1.60 41.88
N ASN A 38 -54.47 1.97 40.62
CA ASN A 38 -55.80 1.85 40.04
C ASN A 38 -55.72 1.71 38.50
N PRO A 39 -55.94 0.51 37.93
CA PRO A 39 -56.11 -0.76 38.69
C PRO A 39 -54.85 -1.09 39.50
N PRO A 40 -54.96 -1.89 40.58
CA PRO A 40 -53.79 -2.31 41.38
C PRO A 40 -52.92 -3.26 40.55
N GLU A 41 -51.70 -2.82 40.22
CA GLU A 41 -50.74 -3.60 39.43
C GLU A 41 -49.34 -3.57 40.07
N VAL A 42 -48.58 -4.68 39.94
CA VAL A 42 -47.25 -4.79 40.44
C VAL A 42 -46.28 -5.39 39.41
N SER A 43 -45.00 -5.00 39.54
CA SER A 43 -43.88 -5.65 38.92
C SER A 43 -43.24 -6.64 39.90
N VAL A 44 -42.82 -7.80 39.43
CA VAL A 44 -41.92 -8.69 40.18
C VAL A 44 -40.51 -8.11 40.13
N SER A 45 -40.02 -7.64 41.27
CA SER A 45 -38.72 -7.00 41.40
C SER A 45 -37.58 -7.99 41.70
N GLY A 46 -37.88 -9.24 41.99
CA GLY A 46 -36.90 -10.29 42.17
C GLY A 46 -37.33 -11.41 43.17
N HIS A 47 -36.44 -12.36 43.35
CA HIS A 47 -36.62 -13.41 44.35
C HIS A 47 -36.13 -12.90 45.72
N ALA A 48 -36.76 -13.32 46.79
CA ALA A 48 -36.42 -12.94 48.19
C ALA A 48 -34.98 -13.27 48.54
N ASN A 49 -34.44 -14.35 48.01
CA ASN A 49 -33.04 -14.77 48.24
C ASN A 49 -32.06 -14.17 47.20
N GLY A 50 -32.51 -13.24 46.32
CA GLY A 50 -31.68 -12.67 45.24
C GLY A 50 -31.04 -13.77 44.37
N THR A 51 -29.76 -13.60 44.03
CA THR A 51 -28.99 -14.56 43.20
C THR A 51 -28.77 -15.94 43.84
N SER A 52 -29.07 -16.08 45.15
CA SER A 52 -29.01 -17.38 45.86
C SER A 52 -30.35 -18.17 45.81
N ALA A 53 -31.31 -17.71 45.03
CA ALA A 53 -32.59 -18.37 44.80
C ALA A 53 -32.38 -19.78 44.21
N GLN A 54 -33.10 -20.77 44.66
CA GLN A 54 -32.93 -22.16 44.22
C GLN A 54 -34.32 -22.81 43.95
N GLY A 55 -34.27 -23.86 43.09
CA GLY A 55 -35.47 -24.65 42.82
C GLY A 55 -36.34 -24.07 41.71
N ALA A 56 -37.58 -24.50 41.64
CA ALA A 56 -38.50 -24.03 40.59
C ALA A 56 -39.05 -22.63 40.91
N LEU A 57 -39.10 -21.76 39.86
CA LEU A 57 -39.71 -20.44 39.96
C LEU A 57 -41.21 -20.51 39.72
N SER A 58 -41.97 -19.91 40.60
CA SER A 58 -43.43 -19.76 40.44
C SER A 58 -43.85 -18.29 40.52
N ILE A 59 -44.34 -17.75 39.44
CA ILE A 59 -44.80 -16.36 39.36
C ILE A 59 -46.34 -16.41 39.35
N PRO A 60 -47.03 -15.81 40.33
CA PRO A 60 -48.50 -15.85 40.38
C PRO A 60 -49.10 -14.77 39.45
N GLU A 61 -50.34 -14.95 38.96
CA GLU A 61 -51.08 -13.93 38.23
C GLU A 61 -51.47 -12.73 39.11
N THR A 62 -51.76 -13.01 40.42
CA THR A 62 -52.14 -11.98 41.39
C THR A 62 -51.43 -12.21 42.72
N VAL A 63 -51.22 -11.15 43.49
CA VAL A 63 -50.71 -11.19 44.85
C VAL A 63 -51.52 -10.34 45.81
N LEU A 64 -51.80 -10.90 47.03
CA LEU A 64 -52.55 -10.19 48.06
C LEU A 64 -51.58 -9.54 49.04
N HIS A 65 -51.65 -8.19 49.21
CA HIS A 65 -50.86 -7.48 50.19
C HIS A 65 -51.71 -6.36 50.83
N ASP A 66 -51.72 -6.30 52.15
CA ASP A 66 -52.49 -5.37 52.97
C ASP A 66 -53.99 -5.27 52.62
N GLY A 67 -54.60 -6.38 52.24
CA GLY A 67 -56.01 -6.49 51.87
C GLY A 67 -56.32 -6.06 50.42
N ILE A 68 -55.34 -5.67 49.66
CA ILE A 68 -55.46 -5.28 48.23
C ILE A 68 -54.88 -6.44 47.39
N THR A 69 -55.70 -6.88 46.41
CA THR A 69 -55.23 -7.82 45.39
C THR A 69 -54.63 -7.07 44.22
N TYR A 70 -53.31 -7.26 44.00
CA TYR A 70 -52.58 -6.68 42.87
C TYR A 70 -52.47 -7.71 41.75
N THR A 71 -52.60 -7.26 40.50
CA THR A 71 -52.30 -8.07 39.32
C THR A 71 -50.79 -7.94 39.01
N VAL A 72 -50.13 -9.07 38.76
CA VAL A 72 -48.73 -9.09 38.31
C VAL A 72 -48.70 -8.87 36.81
N THR A 73 -48.28 -7.69 36.38
CA THR A 73 -48.31 -7.29 34.97
C THR A 73 -46.94 -7.10 34.38
N GLU A 74 -45.87 -7.18 35.20
CA GLU A 74 -44.53 -6.96 34.78
C GLU A 74 -43.50 -7.83 35.52
N ILE A 75 -42.50 -8.30 34.80
CA ILE A 75 -41.23 -8.83 35.38
C ILE A 75 -40.23 -7.69 35.28
N GLY A 76 -39.81 -7.16 36.41
CA GLY A 76 -39.01 -5.94 36.48
C GLY A 76 -37.57 -6.11 36.03
N VAL A 77 -36.88 -4.98 35.90
CA VAL A 77 -35.47 -4.90 35.52
C VAL A 77 -34.61 -5.75 36.44
N ARG A 78 -33.83 -6.68 35.88
CA ARG A 78 -32.89 -7.55 36.63
C ARG A 78 -33.56 -8.44 37.70
N ALA A 79 -34.86 -8.68 37.61
CA ALA A 79 -35.59 -9.37 38.65
C ALA A 79 -34.98 -10.72 39.07
N PHE A 80 -34.47 -11.49 38.11
CA PHE A 80 -33.84 -12.78 38.36
C PHE A 80 -32.41 -12.86 37.77
N GLN A 81 -31.80 -11.71 37.46
CA GLN A 81 -30.46 -11.66 36.87
C GLN A 81 -29.47 -12.53 37.68
N TYR A 82 -28.74 -13.44 36.98
CA TYR A 82 -27.78 -14.38 37.58
C TYR A 82 -28.32 -15.33 38.66
N CYS A 83 -29.60 -15.62 38.66
CA CYS A 83 -30.20 -16.60 39.53
C CYS A 83 -29.92 -18.03 38.99
N GLN A 84 -28.67 -18.48 39.09
CA GLN A 84 -28.15 -19.67 38.46
C GLN A 84 -28.64 -20.99 39.07
N ALA A 85 -29.20 -20.99 40.29
CA ALA A 85 -29.70 -22.20 40.94
C ALA A 85 -31.21 -22.33 40.87
N LEU A 86 -31.90 -21.41 40.16
CA LEU A 86 -33.28 -21.63 39.75
C LEU A 86 -33.33 -22.64 38.61
N THR A 87 -34.28 -23.56 38.64
CA THR A 87 -34.30 -24.74 37.75
C THR A 87 -35.71 -25.00 37.17
N GLY A 88 -35.77 -25.86 36.15
CA GLY A 88 -37.02 -26.28 35.50
C GLY A 88 -37.45 -25.33 34.40
N ASP A 89 -38.78 -25.18 34.26
CA ASP A 89 -39.38 -24.30 33.27
C ASP A 89 -39.49 -22.86 33.74
N ILE A 90 -39.53 -21.94 32.81
CA ILE A 90 -39.96 -20.55 33.05
C ILE A 90 -41.38 -20.44 32.52
N VAL A 91 -42.31 -20.18 33.42
CA VAL A 91 -43.71 -19.93 33.06
C VAL A 91 -44.08 -18.47 33.40
N ILE A 92 -44.32 -17.68 32.38
CA ILE A 92 -44.79 -16.29 32.53
C ILE A 92 -46.33 -16.28 32.51
N PRO A 93 -46.95 -15.85 33.58
CA PRO A 93 -48.42 -15.91 33.67
C PRO A 93 -49.09 -14.94 32.68
N ASN A 94 -50.32 -15.25 32.29
CA ASN A 94 -51.05 -14.50 31.27
C ASN A 94 -51.41 -13.06 31.67
N SER A 95 -51.27 -12.68 32.91
CA SER A 95 -51.44 -11.30 33.39
C SER A 95 -50.23 -10.40 33.03
N VAL A 96 -49.04 -11.00 32.76
CA VAL A 96 -47.80 -10.25 32.46
C VAL A 96 -47.86 -9.70 31.04
N ARG A 97 -47.60 -8.41 30.92
CA ARG A 97 -47.57 -7.69 29.66
C ARG A 97 -46.12 -7.28 29.27
N ARG A 98 -45.23 -7.19 30.25
CA ARG A 98 -43.86 -6.75 30.05
C ARG A 98 -42.84 -7.61 30.79
N ILE A 99 -41.73 -7.93 30.12
CA ILE A 99 -40.53 -8.49 30.72
C ILE A 99 -39.44 -7.46 30.47
N GLU A 100 -38.94 -6.85 31.55
CA GLU A 100 -38.02 -5.74 31.46
C GLU A 100 -36.54 -6.17 31.23
N GLN A 101 -35.66 -5.17 31.09
CA GLN A 101 -34.25 -5.36 30.78
C GLN A 101 -33.58 -6.34 31.76
N GLU A 102 -32.79 -7.29 31.23
CA GLU A 102 -31.95 -8.22 31.98
C GLU A 102 -32.72 -9.09 32.96
N ALA A 103 -34.05 -9.22 32.82
CA ALA A 103 -34.91 -9.86 33.82
C ALA A 103 -34.49 -11.29 34.19
N PHE A 104 -34.05 -12.09 33.23
CA PHE A 104 -33.51 -13.45 33.39
C PHE A 104 -32.09 -13.63 32.84
N GLU A 105 -31.31 -12.54 32.69
CA GLU A 105 -29.95 -12.66 32.20
C GLU A 105 -29.11 -13.62 33.02
N GLY A 106 -28.42 -14.53 32.35
CA GLY A 106 -27.46 -15.44 32.97
C GLY A 106 -28.06 -16.45 33.94
N CYS A 107 -29.36 -16.75 33.83
CA CYS A 107 -30.05 -17.76 34.62
C CYS A 107 -29.75 -19.19 34.11
N SER A 108 -28.49 -19.63 34.22
CA SER A 108 -27.97 -20.87 33.65
C SER A 108 -28.60 -22.16 34.25
N GLY A 109 -29.31 -22.08 35.37
CA GLY A 109 -29.93 -23.24 36.00
C GLY A 109 -31.27 -23.67 35.40
N PHE A 110 -31.94 -22.80 34.63
CA PHE A 110 -33.13 -23.19 33.94
C PHE A 110 -32.81 -24.14 32.77
N THR A 111 -33.32 -25.36 32.88
CA THR A 111 -33.10 -26.42 31.88
C THR A 111 -34.40 -26.92 31.28
N GLY A 112 -35.48 -26.22 31.47
CA GLY A 112 -36.81 -26.57 30.98
C GLY A 112 -37.22 -25.73 29.76
N THR A 113 -38.52 -25.53 29.60
CA THR A 113 -39.13 -24.76 28.52
C THR A 113 -39.43 -23.34 28.96
N LEU A 114 -39.59 -22.43 27.99
CA LEU A 114 -40.09 -21.06 28.20
C LEU A 114 -41.55 -20.98 27.70
N THR A 115 -42.47 -20.68 28.61
CA THR A 115 -43.84 -20.37 28.28
C THR A 115 -44.09 -18.88 28.52
N LEU A 116 -44.39 -18.14 27.48
CA LEU A 116 -44.69 -16.72 27.53
C LEU A 116 -46.21 -16.43 27.70
N SER A 117 -46.49 -15.28 28.30
CA SER A 117 -47.86 -14.75 28.37
C SER A 117 -48.41 -14.46 26.97
N ASN A 118 -49.69 -14.83 26.73
CA ASN A 118 -50.39 -14.48 25.48
C ASN A 118 -50.81 -13.00 25.42
N GLN A 119 -50.56 -12.22 26.48
CA GLN A 119 -50.79 -10.77 26.58
C GLN A 119 -49.47 -9.97 26.56
N LEU A 120 -48.36 -10.67 26.37
CA LEU A 120 -47.03 -10.03 26.40
C LEU A 120 -46.87 -9.10 25.21
N THR A 121 -46.50 -7.84 25.46
CA THR A 121 -46.28 -6.81 24.45
C THR A 121 -44.85 -6.38 24.33
N TYR A 122 -44.01 -6.66 25.35
CA TYR A 122 -42.65 -6.18 25.44
C TYR A 122 -41.73 -7.19 26.09
N ILE A 123 -40.60 -7.46 25.41
CA ILE A 123 -39.43 -8.17 25.96
C ILE A 123 -38.23 -7.21 25.88
N GLY A 124 -37.66 -6.88 27.03
CA GLY A 124 -36.57 -5.91 27.18
C GLY A 124 -35.23 -6.38 26.69
N GLU A 125 -34.28 -5.47 26.69
CA GLU A 125 -32.91 -5.72 26.35
C GLU A 125 -32.31 -6.83 27.26
N SER A 126 -31.58 -7.80 26.64
CA SER A 126 -30.93 -8.89 27.36
C SER A 126 -31.84 -9.72 28.31
N ALA A 127 -33.14 -9.70 28.11
CA ALA A 127 -34.10 -10.29 29.03
C ALA A 127 -33.81 -11.77 29.33
N PHE A 128 -33.38 -12.56 28.33
CA PHE A 128 -33.00 -13.98 28.44
C PHE A 128 -31.58 -14.21 27.94
N LEU A 129 -30.71 -13.23 28.03
CA LEU A 129 -29.35 -13.34 27.55
C LEU A 129 -28.58 -14.45 28.25
N GLY A 130 -27.99 -15.35 27.44
CA GLY A 130 -26.99 -16.33 27.87
C GLY A 130 -25.65 -16.05 27.20
N ASN A 131 -24.56 -16.28 27.89
CA ASN A 131 -23.21 -16.14 27.36
C ASN A 131 -22.30 -17.31 27.73
N ASN A 132 -21.05 -17.32 27.29
CA ASN A 132 -20.12 -18.42 27.56
C ASN A 132 -19.85 -18.68 29.05
N LEU A 133 -20.00 -17.67 29.91
CA LEU A 133 -19.84 -17.81 31.37
C LEU A 133 -21.13 -18.28 32.05
N TYR A 134 -22.26 -17.83 31.52
CA TYR A 134 -23.60 -18.09 32.06
C TYR A 134 -24.55 -18.46 30.91
N PRO A 135 -24.39 -19.67 30.35
CA PRO A 135 -25.23 -20.10 29.22
C PRO A 135 -26.68 -20.27 29.63
N MET A 136 -27.60 -19.88 28.77
CA MET A 136 -29.01 -20.18 28.97
C MET A 136 -29.31 -21.57 28.40
N HIS A 137 -29.86 -22.44 29.25
CA HIS A 137 -30.14 -23.86 28.91
C HIS A 137 -31.63 -24.13 28.64
N LEU A 138 -32.45 -23.07 28.45
CA LEU A 138 -33.83 -23.20 27.99
C LEU A 138 -33.86 -23.97 26.68
N HIS A 139 -34.83 -24.86 26.52
CA HIS A 139 -34.97 -25.69 25.33
C HIS A 139 -36.42 -25.81 24.85
N GLY A 140 -36.62 -26.51 23.72
CA GLY A 140 -37.93 -26.68 23.09
C GLY A 140 -38.31 -25.53 22.19
N ASN A 141 -39.57 -25.48 21.78
CA ASN A 141 -40.05 -24.43 20.86
C ASN A 141 -40.25 -23.11 21.60
N LEU A 142 -39.71 -22.04 21.06
CA LEU A 142 -40.01 -20.66 21.49
C LEU A 142 -41.29 -20.19 20.78
N LEU A 143 -42.38 -20.05 21.55
CA LEU A 143 -43.64 -19.54 21.02
C LEU A 143 -43.81 -18.07 21.42
N LEU A 144 -43.60 -17.16 20.47
CA LEU A 144 -43.79 -15.74 20.66
C LEU A 144 -45.28 -15.40 20.47
N PRO A 145 -45.95 -14.68 21.41
CA PRO A 145 -47.36 -14.35 21.26
C PRO A 145 -47.60 -13.28 20.19
N GLU A 146 -48.75 -13.31 19.53
CA GLU A 146 -49.15 -12.32 18.50
C GLU A 146 -49.27 -10.90 19.05
N SER A 147 -49.43 -10.75 20.36
CA SER A 147 -49.52 -9.45 21.03
C SER A 147 -48.19 -8.76 21.21
N LEU A 148 -47.05 -9.47 20.96
CA LEU A 148 -45.71 -8.96 21.19
C LEU A 148 -45.38 -7.91 20.15
N ASP A 149 -45.07 -6.71 20.60
CA ASP A 149 -44.79 -5.54 19.76
C ASP A 149 -43.29 -5.22 19.72
N VAL A 150 -42.56 -5.45 20.81
CA VAL A 150 -41.15 -5.11 20.90
C VAL A 150 -40.36 -6.30 21.45
N ILE A 151 -39.29 -6.67 20.71
CA ILE A 151 -38.23 -7.60 21.14
C ILE A 151 -36.96 -6.77 21.27
N GLY A 152 -36.48 -6.60 22.51
CA GLY A 152 -35.31 -5.76 22.80
C GLY A 152 -33.99 -6.32 22.27
N SER A 153 -32.97 -5.49 22.29
CA SER A 153 -31.62 -5.91 21.90
C SER A 153 -31.11 -7.06 22.75
N GLN A 154 -30.49 -8.04 22.11
CA GLN A 154 -29.94 -9.22 22.80
C GLN A 154 -30.96 -10.03 23.65
N ALA A 155 -32.26 -9.86 23.41
CA ALA A 155 -33.29 -10.45 24.25
C ALA A 155 -33.14 -11.96 24.45
N PHE A 156 -32.76 -12.69 23.41
CA PHE A 156 -32.53 -14.14 23.43
C PHE A 156 -31.09 -14.53 23.04
N LEU A 157 -30.15 -13.60 23.14
CA LEU A 157 -28.76 -13.87 22.75
C LEU A 157 -28.22 -15.12 23.46
N GLY A 158 -27.68 -16.08 22.69
CA GLY A 158 -27.07 -17.29 23.21
C GLY A 158 -28.04 -18.39 23.69
N CYS A 159 -29.36 -18.24 23.43
CA CYS A 159 -30.38 -19.23 23.72
C CYS A 159 -30.34 -20.38 22.68
N SER A 160 -29.24 -21.10 22.60
CA SER A 160 -28.99 -22.15 21.59
C SER A 160 -29.85 -23.42 21.76
N GLY A 161 -30.51 -23.59 22.91
CA GLY A 161 -31.36 -24.73 23.19
C GLY A 161 -32.77 -24.67 22.62
N PHE A 162 -33.24 -23.51 22.20
CA PHE A 162 -34.52 -23.41 21.49
C PHE A 162 -34.42 -24.13 20.14
N THR A 163 -35.49 -24.88 19.80
CA THR A 163 -35.55 -25.72 18.60
C THR A 163 -36.83 -25.49 17.82
N GLY A 164 -36.88 -26.04 16.58
CA GLY A 164 -38.05 -25.91 15.71
C GLY A 164 -38.16 -24.56 15.02
N LEU A 165 -39.29 -24.22 14.52
CA LEU A 165 -39.53 -22.98 13.75
C LEU A 165 -39.60 -21.78 14.68
N LEU A 166 -38.90 -20.72 14.31
CA LEU A 166 -39.09 -19.38 14.90
C LEU A 166 -40.18 -18.63 14.12
N VAL A 167 -41.35 -18.42 14.74
CA VAL A 167 -42.39 -17.60 14.17
C VAL A 167 -42.38 -16.24 14.83
N LEU A 168 -42.03 -15.23 14.08
CA LEU A 168 -41.98 -13.85 14.53
C LEU A 168 -43.39 -13.23 14.41
N PRO A 169 -43.92 -12.57 15.47
CA PRO A 169 -45.20 -11.85 15.39
C PRO A 169 -45.07 -10.57 14.56
N GLN A 170 -46.18 -9.90 14.25
CA GLN A 170 -46.19 -8.59 13.61
C GLN A 170 -45.76 -7.49 14.61
N CYS A 171 -44.52 -7.57 15.08
CA CYS A 171 -43.93 -6.61 16.03
C CYS A 171 -43.42 -5.37 15.30
N SER A 172 -43.34 -4.24 16.01
CA SER A 172 -42.81 -2.99 15.46
C SER A 172 -41.30 -2.88 15.53
N TYR A 173 -40.64 -3.71 16.37
CA TYR A 173 -39.21 -3.62 16.58
C TYR A 173 -38.62 -4.97 17.01
N ILE A 174 -37.49 -5.33 16.39
CA ILE A 174 -36.58 -6.43 16.78
C ILE A 174 -35.19 -5.83 16.94
N GLY A 175 -34.67 -5.81 18.17
CA GLY A 175 -33.44 -5.13 18.49
C GLY A 175 -32.18 -5.86 18.01
N GLN A 176 -31.07 -5.14 18.10
CA GLN A 176 -29.74 -5.65 17.76
C GLN A 176 -29.44 -6.96 18.48
N GLU A 177 -28.91 -7.95 17.73
CA GLU A 177 -28.49 -9.27 18.27
C GLU A 177 -29.61 -10.03 19.00
N ALA A 178 -30.90 -9.72 18.77
CA ALA A 178 -32.01 -10.25 19.54
C ALA A 178 -32.03 -11.78 19.61
N PHE A 179 -31.65 -12.49 18.54
CA PHE A 179 -31.59 -13.94 18.44
C PHE A 179 -30.17 -14.44 18.13
N ARG A 180 -29.15 -13.63 18.31
CA ARG A 180 -27.77 -14.04 18.02
C ARG A 180 -27.40 -15.31 18.76
N SER A 181 -26.77 -16.26 18.06
CA SER A 181 -26.32 -17.57 18.58
C SER A 181 -27.48 -18.47 19.04
N CYS A 182 -28.69 -18.29 18.56
CA CYS A 182 -29.80 -19.21 18.72
C CYS A 182 -29.69 -20.33 17.67
N SER A 183 -28.69 -21.17 17.80
CA SER A 183 -28.31 -22.16 16.78
C SER A 183 -29.22 -23.38 16.65
N GLY A 184 -30.22 -23.53 17.51
CA GLY A 184 -31.13 -24.68 17.45
C GLY A 184 -32.43 -24.45 16.67
N PHE A 185 -32.74 -23.22 16.23
CA PHE A 185 -33.88 -22.96 15.34
C PHE A 185 -33.66 -23.61 13.98
N THR A 186 -34.78 -24.03 13.34
CA THR A 186 -34.78 -24.66 12.01
C THR A 186 -35.82 -24.00 11.09
N GLY A 187 -35.81 -24.34 9.80
CA GLY A 187 -36.73 -23.85 8.81
C GLY A 187 -36.39 -22.45 8.29
N ASP A 188 -37.43 -21.76 7.84
CA ASP A 188 -37.31 -20.41 7.20
C ASP A 188 -37.15 -19.31 8.24
N ILE A 189 -36.44 -18.22 7.84
CA ILE A 189 -36.53 -16.93 8.54
C ILE A 189 -37.52 -16.07 7.78
N VAL A 190 -38.69 -15.84 8.35
CA VAL A 190 -39.74 -14.99 7.76
C VAL A 190 -39.79 -13.67 8.53
N ILE A 191 -39.42 -12.59 7.86
CA ILE A 191 -39.46 -11.25 8.48
C ILE A 191 -40.86 -10.70 8.44
N PRO A 192 -41.42 -10.23 9.58
CA PRO A 192 -42.75 -9.64 9.65
C PRO A 192 -42.87 -8.37 8.80
N THR A 193 -44.03 -8.18 8.12
CA THR A 193 -44.27 -7.02 7.23
C THR A 193 -44.33 -5.67 7.96
N SER A 194 -44.41 -5.66 9.27
CA SER A 194 -44.29 -4.50 10.16
C SER A 194 -42.85 -3.99 10.36
N ILE A 195 -41.85 -4.84 10.11
CA ILE A 195 -40.44 -4.47 10.25
C ILE A 195 -39.98 -3.78 8.97
N THR A 196 -39.43 -2.58 9.09
CA THR A 196 -38.86 -1.81 7.95
C THR A 196 -37.35 -1.77 7.94
N HIS A 197 -36.73 -2.05 9.07
CA HIS A 197 -35.28 -2.04 9.24
C HIS A 197 -34.82 -3.30 9.96
N LEU A 198 -33.83 -3.98 9.44
CA LEU A 198 -33.18 -5.09 10.14
C LEU A 198 -31.97 -4.56 10.89
N GLU A 199 -32.05 -4.63 12.21
CA GLU A 199 -30.96 -4.22 13.11
C GLU A 199 -29.75 -5.14 13.02
N ASP A 200 -28.61 -4.69 13.57
CA ASP A 200 -27.35 -5.42 13.53
C ASP A 200 -27.43 -6.78 14.21
N GLY A 201 -26.94 -7.81 13.55
CA GLY A 201 -26.72 -9.13 14.13
C GLY A 201 -27.97 -9.88 14.62
N ILE A 202 -29.19 -9.49 14.23
CA ILE A 202 -30.43 -10.10 14.77
C ILE A 202 -30.32 -11.63 14.82
N PHE A 203 -29.90 -12.27 13.73
CA PHE A 203 -29.79 -13.72 13.58
C PHE A 203 -28.33 -14.20 13.47
N ALA A 204 -27.35 -13.37 13.81
CA ALA A 204 -25.95 -13.77 13.70
C ALA A 204 -25.65 -15.08 14.43
N HIS A 205 -24.90 -15.99 13.79
CA HIS A 205 -24.56 -17.31 14.33
C HIS A 205 -25.74 -18.24 14.57
N CYS A 206 -26.87 -18.03 13.92
CA CYS A 206 -28.01 -18.96 13.95
C CYS A 206 -27.81 -20.07 12.91
N THR A 207 -26.89 -20.99 13.18
CA THR A 207 -26.44 -22.00 12.22
C THR A 207 -27.45 -23.12 11.95
N GLY A 208 -28.50 -23.19 12.74
CA GLY A 208 -29.50 -24.28 12.64
C GLY A 208 -30.61 -24.02 11.64
N PHE A 209 -30.85 -22.77 11.25
CA PHE A 209 -31.82 -22.51 10.19
C PHE A 209 -31.39 -23.20 8.90
N ASP A 210 -32.28 -24.04 8.32
CA ASP A 210 -32.04 -24.86 7.14
C ASP A 210 -33.03 -24.59 5.99
N GLY A 211 -33.86 -23.55 6.14
CA GLY A 211 -34.81 -23.04 5.16
C GLY A 211 -34.30 -21.80 4.43
N THR A 212 -35.24 -20.96 4.00
CA THR A 212 -34.98 -19.75 3.20
C THR A 212 -35.11 -18.47 4.04
N ILE A 213 -34.58 -17.36 3.49
CA ILE A 213 -34.83 -16.02 4.03
C ILE A 213 -36.00 -15.41 3.22
N VAL A 214 -37.06 -15.03 3.91
CA VAL A 214 -38.24 -14.37 3.30
C VAL A 214 -38.24 -12.90 3.73
N LEU A 215 -37.84 -12.04 2.81
CA LEU A 215 -37.88 -10.58 2.92
C LEU A 215 -39.13 -10.05 2.18
N HIS A 216 -39.59 -8.86 2.54
CA HIS A 216 -40.77 -8.22 1.92
C HIS A 216 -40.47 -6.78 1.50
N ASP A 217 -41.31 -6.19 0.65
CA ASP A 217 -41.08 -4.90 -0.01
C ASP A 217 -41.14 -3.65 0.92
N ASN A 218 -41.31 -3.81 2.24
CA ASN A 218 -41.22 -2.69 3.18
C ASN A 218 -39.88 -2.56 3.86
N ILE A 219 -38.93 -3.51 3.64
CA ILE A 219 -37.59 -3.48 4.26
C ILE A 219 -36.74 -2.52 3.47
N GLU A 220 -36.14 -1.54 4.14
CA GLU A 220 -35.28 -0.51 3.52
C GLU A 220 -33.79 -0.81 3.65
N ASN A 221 -33.36 -1.55 4.70
CA ASN A 221 -31.98 -1.91 4.93
C ASN A 221 -31.82 -3.27 5.61
N ILE A 222 -30.65 -3.88 5.39
CA ILE A 222 -30.18 -5.07 6.09
C ILE A 222 -28.94 -4.66 6.89
N GLY A 223 -29.08 -4.68 8.22
CA GLY A 223 -28.06 -4.20 9.15
C GLY A 223 -26.79 -5.07 9.20
N ASN A 224 -25.77 -4.57 9.87
CA ASN A 224 -24.47 -5.19 9.99
C ASN A 224 -24.59 -6.61 10.58
N GLY A 225 -24.08 -7.60 9.84
CA GLY A 225 -24.04 -8.99 10.29
C GLY A 225 -25.40 -9.61 10.62
N THR A 226 -26.53 -9.08 10.10
CA THR A 226 -27.87 -9.57 10.43
C THR A 226 -27.97 -11.08 10.29
N PHE A 227 -27.45 -11.67 9.20
CA PHE A 227 -27.45 -13.12 8.94
C PHE A 227 -26.04 -13.73 9.00
N ARG A 228 -25.09 -13.03 9.59
CA ARG A 228 -23.71 -13.49 9.67
C ARG A 228 -23.59 -14.87 10.31
N TYR A 229 -22.85 -15.79 9.66
CA TYR A 229 -22.71 -17.20 10.12
C TYR A 229 -24.01 -18.00 10.19
N CYS A 230 -25.01 -17.66 9.40
CA CYS A 230 -26.18 -18.49 9.21
C CYS A 230 -25.92 -19.54 8.11
N SER A 231 -24.93 -20.41 8.37
CA SER A 231 -24.38 -21.33 7.37
C SER A 231 -25.36 -22.42 6.89
N GLY A 232 -26.41 -22.69 7.66
CA GLY A 232 -27.46 -23.65 7.29
C GLY A 232 -28.54 -23.11 6.38
N LEU A 233 -28.70 -21.77 6.24
CA LEU A 233 -29.69 -21.17 5.36
C LEU A 233 -29.49 -21.59 3.90
N THR A 234 -30.59 -22.00 3.25
CA THR A 234 -30.56 -22.58 1.89
C THR A 234 -31.44 -21.80 0.92
N GLY A 235 -31.45 -22.23 -0.35
CA GLY A 235 -32.30 -21.64 -1.37
C GLY A 235 -31.76 -20.33 -1.93
N GLU A 236 -32.58 -19.71 -2.77
CA GLU A 236 -32.25 -18.45 -3.45
C GLU A 236 -32.50 -17.25 -2.51
N LEU A 237 -31.56 -16.32 -2.45
CA LEU A 237 -31.73 -15.07 -1.73
C LEU A 237 -32.45 -14.05 -2.63
N VAL A 238 -33.70 -13.72 -2.27
CA VAL A 238 -34.49 -12.69 -2.96
C VAL A 238 -34.38 -11.38 -2.17
N ILE A 239 -33.69 -10.40 -2.74
CA ILE A 239 -33.53 -9.06 -2.15
C ILE A 239 -34.57 -8.15 -2.78
N PRO A 240 -35.50 -7.56 -1.99
CA PRO A 240 -36.57 -6.67 -2.50
C PRO A 240 -36.01 -5.35 -3.07
N GLU A 241 -36.75 -4.77 -4.02
CA GLU A 241 -36.44 -3.45 -4.61
C GLU A 241 -36.59 -2.25 -3.63
N SER A 242 -37.09 -2.47 -2.42
CA SER A 242 -37.14 -1.45 -1.36
C SER A 242 -35.79 -1.29 -0.64
N ILE A 243 -34.91 -2.28 -0.72
CA ILE A 243 -33.62 -2.25 -0.01
C ILE A 243 -32.66 -1.27 -0.68
N THR A 244 -32.11 -0.35 0.12
CA THR A 244 -31.14 0.65 -0.31
C THR A 244 -29.73 0.39 0.25
N LEU A 245 -29.64 -0.31 1.39
CA LEU A 245 -28.38 -0.63 2.07
C LEU A 245 -28.31 -2.12 2.43
N ILE A 246 -27.21 -2.75 2.06
CA ILE A 246 -26.79 -4.07 2.55
C ILE A 246 -25.50 -3.82 3.33
N ASP A 247 -25.58 -3.85 4.66
CA ASP A 247 -24.49 -3.39 5.51
C ASP A 247 -23.35 -4.41 5.67
N VAL A 248 -22.31 -4.05 6.39
CA VAL A 248 -21.10 -4.86 6.63
C VAL A 248 -21.46 -6.26 7.10
N MET A 249 -20.87 -7.29 6.47
CA MET A 249 -21.04 -8.70 6.84
C MET A 249 -22.51 -9.19 6.88
N ALA A 250 -23.46 -8.51 6.23
CA ALA A 250 -24.90 -8.84 6.33
C ALA A 250 -25.20 -10.31 6.09
N PHE A 251 -24.53 -10.95 5.12
CA PHE A 251 -24.65 -12.38 4.78
C PHE A 251 -23.29 -13.10 4.87
N TYR A 252 -22.36 -12.60 5.68
CA TYR A 252 -21.03 -13.21 5.83
C TYR A 252 -21.17 -14.67 6.27
N ASP A 253 -20.52 -15.60 5.53
CA ASP A 253 -20.49 -17.03 5.83
C ASP A 253 -21.90 -17.69 5.82
N CYS A 254 -22.77 -17.23 4.90
CA CYS A 254 -24.01 -17.93 4.57
C CYS A 254 -23.75 -18.96 3.45
N GLU A 255 -22.98 -20.00 3.80
CA GLU A 255 -22.34 -20.94 2.88
C GLU A 255 -23.34 -21.68 1.96
N SER A 256 -24.54 -21.98 2.49
CA SER A 256 -25.53 -22.84 1.82
C SER A 256 -26.59 -22.06 1.02
N LEU A 257 -26.55 -20.73 1.00
CA LEU A 257 -27.39 -19.94 0.08
C LEU A 257 -27.00 -20.26 -1.36
N THR A 258 -27.99 -20.44 -2.24
CA THR A 258 -27.76 -20.87 -3.63
C THR A 258 -28.47 -19.97 -4.63
N GLY A 259 -28.31 -20.28 -5.92
CA GLY A 259 -28.92 -19.52 -6.99
C GLY A 259 -28.13 -18.32 -7.44
N THR A 260 -28.75 -17.43 -8.21
CA THR A 260 -28.11 -16.21 -8.72
C THR A 260 -28.27 -15.09 -7.71
N LEU A 261 -27.16 -14.43 -7.36
CA LEU A 261 -27.22 -13.26 -6.49
C LEU A 261 -27.67 -12.04 -7.32
N ASN A 262 -28.92 -11.65 -7.15
CA ASN A 262 -29.51 -10.48 -7.78
C ASN A 262 -29.52 -9.30 -6.79
N ILE A 263 -28.72 -8.28 -7.05
CA ILE A 263 -28.67 -7.06 -6.24
C ILE A 263 -29.57 -6.03 -6.94
N PRO A 264 -30.65 -5.55 -6.29
CA PRO A 264 -31.59 -4.62 -6.91
C PRO A 264 -30.94 -3.26 -7.23
N SER A 265 -31.49 -2.56 -8.22
CA SER A 265 -31.03 -1.23 -8.63
C SER A 265 -31.24 -0.13 -7.58
N SER A 266 -32.07 -0.38 -6.58
CA SER A 266 -32.31 0.48 -5.41
C SER A 266 -31.14 0.50 -4.43
N VAL A 267 -30.30 -0.55 -4.40
CA VAL A 267 -29.16 -0.65 -3.50
C VAL A 267 -28.12 0.37 -3.91
N VAL A 268 -27.80 1.30 -3.01
CA VAL A 268 -26.80 2.36 -3.22
C VAL A 268 -25.50 2.10 -2.47
N GLU A 269 -25.51 1.16 -1.52
CA GLU A 269 -24.33 0.80 -0.73
C GLU A 269 -24.33 -0.70 -0.40
N ILE A 270 -23.16 -1.32 -0.62
CA ILE A 270 -22.86 -2.68 -0.19
C ILE A 270 -21.74 -2.56 0.84
N GLY A 271 -21.92 -3.14 2.02
CA GLY A 271 -20.96 -3.12 3.10
C GLY A 271 -19.76 -4.05 2.86
N ALA A 272 -18.69 -3.81 3.59
CA ALA A 272 -17.51 -4.67 3.57
C ALA A 272 -17.88 -6.11 3.94
N SER A 273 -17.35 -7.08 3.18
CA SER A 273 -17.56 -8.52 3.39
C SER A 273 -19.02 -8.95 3.45
N ALA A 274 -19.95 -8.16 2.82
CA ALA A 274 -21.39 -8.39 2.92
C ALA A 274 -21.84 -9.80 2.49
N PHE A 275 -21.19 -10.35 1.44
CA PHE A 275 -21.46 -11.69 0.89
C PHE A 275 -20.22 -12.60 0.94
N ALA A 276 -19.24 -12.29 1.79
CA ALA A 276 -18.05 -13.12 1.87
C ALA A 276 -18.39 -14.55 2.32
N TYR A 277 -17.71 -15.53 1.70
CA TYR A 277 -17.89 -16.97 1.97
C TYR A 277 -19.29 -17.51 1.67
N CYS A 278 -20.03 -16.86 0.76
CA CYS A 278 -21.26 -17.41 0.22
C CYS A 278 -20.95 -18.32 -0.98
N TYR A 279 -20.47 -19.53 -0.71
CA TYR A 279 -19.95 -20.45 -1.74
C TYR A 279 -21.02 -20.92 -2.74
N GLY A 280 -22.29 -20.94 -2.35
CA GLY A 280 -23.37 -21.52 -3.15
C GLY A 280 -23.98 -20.56 -4.18
N PHE A 281 -23.66 -19.27 -4.20
CA PHE A 281 -24.11 -18.38 -5.25
C PHE A 281 -23.47 -18.75 -6.57
N THR A 282 -24.26 -18.75 -7.66
CA THR A 282 -23.84 -19.18 -9.00
C THR A 282 -24.25 -18.15 -10.06
N GLY A 283 -23.70 -18.32 -11.28
CA GLY A 283 -24.07 -17.48 -12.42
C GLY A 283 -23.38 -16.12 -12.43
N GLU A 284 -23.97 -15.20 -13.16
CA GLU A 284 -23.45 -13.84 -13.35
C GLU A 284 -23.86 -12.93 -12.18
N LEU A 285 -22.90 -12.21 -11.63
CA LEU A 285 -23.13 -11.11 -10.68
C LEU A 285 -23.18 -9.78 -11.44
N VAL A 286 -24.31 -9.09 -11.35
CA VAL A 286 -24.45 -7.74 -11.91
C VAL A 286 -24.42 -6.72 -10.77
N ILE A 287 -23.40 -5.87 -10.76
CA ILE A 287 -23.33 -4.75 -9.80
C ILE A 287 -24.21 -3.61 -10.34
N PRO A 288 -25.14 -3.06 -9.53
CA PRO A 288 -26.03 -1.98 -9.98
C PRO A 288 -25.29 -0.69 -10.32
N GLU A 289 -25.85 0.09 -11.25
CA GLU A 289 -25.35 1.43 -11.63
C GLU A 289 -25.38 2.45 -10.46
N SER A 290 -26.13 2.20 -9.41
CA SER A 290 -26.18 3.00 -8.18
C SER A 290 -24.92 2.86 -7.32
N ILE A 291 -24.13 1.81 -7.52
CA ILE A 291 -22.90 1.53 -6.75
C ILE A 291 -21.73 2.29 -7.36
N ASN A 292 -20.97 3.00 -6.53
CA ASN A 292 -19.77 3.74 -6.93
C ASN A 292 -18.45 3.17 -6.40
N GLU A 293 -18.54 2.24 -5.44
CA GLU A 293 -17.39 1.53 -4.87
C GLU A 293 -17.80 0.10 -4.50
N ILE A 294 -16.96 -0.88 -4.83
CA ILE A 294 -17.09 -2.25 -4.34
C ILE A 294 -16.14 -2.38 -3.14
N PRO A 295 -16.63 -2.58 -1.91
CA PRO A 295 -15.80 -2.60 -0.74
C PRO A 295 -14.95 -3.86 -0.63
N HIS A 296 -13.96 -3.82 0.26
CA HIS A 296 -13.13 -4.98 0.53
C HIS A 296 -13.94 -6.17 1.04
N GLY A 297 -13.57 -7.36 0.63
CA GLY A 297 -14.21 -8.61 1.03
C GLY A 297 -15.63 -8.83 0.52
N ALA A 298 -16.26 -7.87 -0.18
CA ALA A 298 -17.70 -7.89 -0.48
C ALA A 298 -18.20 -9.23 -1.02
N PHE A 299 -17.43 -9.88 -1.89
CA PHE A 299 -17.76 -11.16 -2.55
C PHE A 299 -16.63 -12.18 -2.39
N LYS A 300 -15.81 -12.03 -1.33
CA LYS A 300 -14.70 -12.95 -1.08
C LYS A 300 -15.19 -14.40 -1.02
N GLU A 301 -14.44 -15.31 -1.69
CA GLU A 301 -14.72 -16.75 -1.72
C GLU A 301 -16.12 -17.13 -2.27
N CYS A 302 -16.76 -16.25 -3.06
CA CYS A 302 -17.96 -16.63 -3.82
C CYS A 302 -17.56 -17.48 -5.02
N VAL A 303 -17.13 -18.71 -4.77
CA VAL A 303 -16.49 -19.59 -5.76
C VAL A 303 -17.42 -20.05 -6.91
N GLY A 304 -18.73 -19.97 -6.72
CA GLY A 304 -19.70 -20.39 -7.75
C GLY A 304 -20.09 -19.27 -8.74
N LEU A 305 -19.69 -18.02 -8.48
CA LEU A 305 -19.90 -16.92 -9.44
C LEU A 305 -19.11 -17.18 -10.71
N THR A 306 -19.75 -17.07 -11.88
CA THR A 306 -19.11 -17.39 -13.17
C THR A 306 -18.65 -16.17 -13.94
N SER A 307 -19.27 -15.02 -13.71
CA SER A 307 -18.91 -13.72 -14.28
C SER A 307 -19.35 -12.58 -13.38
N VAL A 308 -18.74 -11.40 -13.58
CA VAL A 308 -19.14 -10.16 -12.91
C VAL A 308 -19.25 -9.03 -13.94
N VAL A 309 -20.33 -8.28 -13.86
CA VAL A 309 -20.54 -7.05 -14.63
C VAL A 309 -20.39 -5.87 -13.65
N ILE A 310 -19.37 -5.05 -13.89
CA ILE A 310 -19.05 -3.89 -13.04
C ILE A 310 -19.39 -2.62 -13.84
N PRO A 311 -20.31 -1.76 -13.37
CA PRO A 311 -20.71 -0.57 -14.11
C PRO A 311 -19.66 0.52 -14.08
N ASN A 312 -19.73 1.45 -15.05
CA ASN A 312 -18.80 2.58 -15.16
C ASN A 312 -18.92 3.62 -14.02
N THR A 313 -19.92 3.50 -13.17
CA THR A 313 -20.05 4.28 -11.95
C THR A 313 -19.03 3.90 -10.86
N VAL A 314 -18.52 2.65 -10.91
CA VAL A 314 -17.54 2.16 -9.95
C VAL A 314 -16.16 2.76 -10.22
N THR A 315 -15.65 3.48 -9.24
CA THR A 315 -14.31 4.11 -9.28
C THR A 315 -13.25 3.39 -8.47
N LYS A 316 -13.67 2.51 -7.54
CA LYS A 316 -12.76 1.75 -6.68
C LYS A 316 -13.28 0.35 -6.43
N ILE A 317 -12.39 -0.63 -6.39
CA ILE A 317 -12.68 -2.03 -6.08
C ILE A 317 -11.75 -2.49 -4.95
N GLY A 318 -12.31 -2.92 -3.82
CA GLY A 318 -11.56 -3.54 -2.73
C GLY A 318 -10.64 -2.59 -1.94
N GLN A 319 -10.96 -1.30 -1.86
CA GLN A 319 -10.13 -0.38 -1.08
C GLN A 319 -10.19 -0.76 0.40
N LEU A 320 -9.01 -1.01 1.00
CA LEU A 320 -8.87 -1.27 2.42
C LEU A 320 -8.79 0.06 3.18
N PRO A 321 -9.54 0.23 4.29
CA PRO A 321 -9.32 1.31 5.22
C PRO A 321 -7.90 1.25 5.84
N PRO A 322 -7.26 2.38 6.18
CA PRO A 322 -5.89 2.41 6.70
C PRO A 322 -5.66 1.52 7.93
N ASP A 323 -6.66 1.40 8.80
CA ASP A 323 -6.60 0.69 10.09
C ASP A 323 -7.28 -0.69 10.05
N CYS A 324 -7.59 -1.21 8.86
CA CYS A 324 -8.25 -2.49 8.73
C CYS A 324 -7.32 -3.65 9.12
N LEU A 325 -7.67 -4.36 10.18
CA LEU A 325 -6.93 -5.55 10.64
C LEU A 325 -7.18 -6.76 9.74
N ASN A 326 -8.37 -6.88 9.18
CA ASN A 326 -8.76 -7.94 8.27
C ASN A 326 -8.58 -7.47 6.82
N LYS A 327 -7.47 -7.87 6.22
CA LYS A 327 -7.19 -7.58 4.82
C LYS A 327 -7.89 -8.61 3.95
N GLU A 328 -9.01 -8.27 3.36
CA GLU A 328 -9.81 -9.13 2.49
C GLU A 328 -10.04 -8.45 1.15
N GLY A 329 -9.82 -9.18 0.05
CA GLY A 329 -10.04 -8.66 -1.30
C GLY A 329 -11.50 -8.76 -1.72
N ALA A 330 -11.99 -7.81 -2.53
CA ALA A 330 -13.39 -7.74 -2.94
C ALA A 330 -13.92 -9.03 -3.58
N PHE A 331 -13.11 -9.65 -4.44
CA PHE A 331 -13.38 -10.92 -5.12
C PHE A 331 -12.29 -11.96 -4.84
N GLU A 332 -11.55 -11.82 -3.73
CA GLU A 332 -10.50 -12.79 -3.36
C GLU A 332 -11.07 -14.21 -3.33
N GLY A 333 -10.41 -15.15 -4.01
CA GLY A 333 -10.80 -16.55 -4.02
C GLY A 333 -12.02 -16.88 -4.88
N CYS A 334 -12.57 -15.95 -5.67
CA CYS A 334 -13.66 -16.22 -6.61
C CYS A 334 -13.16 -17.06 -7.80
N THR A 335 -12.84 -18.33 -7.56
CA THR A 335 -12.23 -19.22 -8.55
C THR A 335 -13.15 -19.59 -9.72
N GLY A 336 -14.47 -19.44 -9.53
CA GLY A 336 -15.47 -19.68 -10.56
C GLY A 336 -15.58 -18.57 -11.60
N LEU A 337 -15.08 -17.36 -11.33
CA LEU A 337 -15.06 -16.28 -12.32
C LEU A 337 -14.23 -16.71 -13.53
N THR A 338 -14.86 -16.77 -14.70
CA THR A 338 -14.25 -17.24 -15.94
C THR A 338 -14.30 -16.16 -17.02
N GLY A 339 -13.52 -16.37 -18.09
CA GLY A 339 -13.47 -15.41 -19.18
C GLY A 339 -12.72 -14.13 -18.86
N THR A 340 -12.90 -13.13 -19.69
CA THR A 340 -12.17 -11.85 -19.61
C THR A 340 -12.80 -10.92 -18.60
N LEU A 341 -11.99 -10.41 -17.67
CA LEU A 341 -12.43 -9.40 -16.72
C LEU A 341 -12.60 -8.05 -17.40
N GLN A 342 -13.82 -7.51 -17.37
CA GLN A 342 -14.10 -6.17 -17.87
C GLN A 342 -14.04 -5.16 -16.70
N LEU A 343 -13.05 -4.27 -16.73
CA LEU A 343 -12.90 -3.20 -15.73
C LEU A 343 -13.63 -1.94 -16.20
N PRO A 344 -14.28 -1.18 -15.28
CA PRO A 344 -15.00 0.04 -15.63
C PRO A 344 -14.06 1.14 -16.11
N GLU A 345 -14.50 1.96 -17.10
CA GLU A 345 -13.68 3.01 -17.71
C GLU A 345 -13.23 4.10 -16.71
N ASN A 346 -14.02 4.34 -15.65
CA ASN A 346 -13.74 5.35 -14.64
C ASN A 346 -12.97 4.81 -13.41
N LEU A 347 -12.50 3.58 -13.47
CA LEU A 347 -11.79 2.95 -12.36
C LEU A 347 -10.47 3.67 -12.07
N ILE A 348 -10.31 4.15 -10.84
CA ILE A 348 -9.12 4.88 -10.37
C ILE A 348 -8.17 3.96 -9.59
N ARG A 349 -8.74 3.00 -8.84
CA ARG A 349 -7.97 2.15 -7.95
C ARG A 349 -8.51 0.72 -7.89
N ILE A 350 -7.58 -0.24 -7.96
CA ILE A 350 -7.82 -1.64 -7.64
C ILE A 350 -7.15 -1.90 -6.29
N GLY A 351 -7.96 -2.19 -5.29
CA GLY A 351 -7.56 -2.35 -3.89
C GLY A 351 -6.81 -3.66 -3.62
N GLY A 352 -6.32 -3.78 -2.40
CA GLY A 352 -5.53 -4.93 -1.99
C GLY A 352 -6.32 -6.24 -2.11
N MET A 353 -5.68 -7.26 -2.69
CA MET A 353 -6.25 -8.60 -2.88
C MET A 353 -7.55 -8.64 -3.71
N ALA A 354 -7.92 -7.55 -4.40
CA ALA A 354 -9.23 -7.39 -5.03
C ALA A 354 -9.66 -8.59 -5.88
N PHE A 355 -8.74 -9.18 -6.64
CA PHE A 355 -8.95 -10.39 -7.47
C PHE A 355 -7.93 -11.49 -7.15
N LYS A 356 -7.36 -11.48 -5.95
CA LYS A 356 -6.39 -12.49 -5.54
C LYS A 356 -6.98 -13.89 -5.66
N ASP A 357 -6.18 -14.81 -6.23
CA ASP A 357 -6.54 -16.22 -6.43
C ASP A 357 -7.82 -16.46 -7.28
N CYS A 358 -8.23 -15.48 -8.10
CA CYS A 358 -9.26 -15.65 -9.12
C CYS A 358 -8.69 -16.48 -10.30
N THR A 359 -8.43 -17.75 -10.08
CA THR A 359 -7.72 -18.62 -11.03
C THR A 359 -8.50 -18.92 -12.30
N GLY A 360 -9.82 -18.75 -12.29
CA GLY A 360 -10.70 -18.96 -13.44
C GLY A 360 -10.69 -17.81 -14.45
N LEU A 361 -10.25 -16.61 -14.08
CA LEU A 361 -10.12 -15.48 -15.01
C LEU A 361 -9.14 -15.81 -16.14
N THR A 362 -9.54 -15.56 -17.39
CA THR A 362 -8.73 -15.87 -18.58
C THR A 362 -8.70 -14.69 -19.55
N GLY A 363 -7.84 -14.79 -20.56
CA GLY A 363 -7.73 -13.76 -21.60
C GLY A 363 -6.92 -12.55 -21.14
N GLU A 364 -6.99 -11.49 -21.93
CA GLU A 364 -6.22 -10.27 -21.69
C GLU A 364 -6.83 -9.43 -20.57
N LEU A 365 -5.98 -8.85 -19.73
CA LEU A 365 -6.36 -7.88 -18.72
C LEU A 365 -6.16 -6.46 -19.27
N VAL A 366 -7.27 -5.78 -19.56
CA VAL A 366 -7.25 -4.43 -20.10
C VAL A 366 -7.58 -3.43 -19.01
N PHE A 367 -6.64 -2.52 -18.74
CA PHE A 367 -6.83 -1.47 -17.76
C PHE A 367 -7.40 -0.19 -18.38
N PRO A 368 -8.33 0.48 -17.70
CA PRO A 368 -8.82 1.78 -18.16
C PRO A 368 -7.76 2.87 -17.98
N PRO A 369 -7.76 3.91 -18.83
CA PRO A 369 -6.77 5.00 -18.77
C PRO A 369 -6.84 5.85 -17.48
N SER A 370 -7.95 5.76 -16.76
CA SER A 370 -8.17 6.43 -15.46
C SER A 370 -7.44 5.79 -14.27
N LEU A 371 -6.98 4.54 -14.41
CA LEU A 371 -6.40 3.77 -13.32
C LEU A 371 -5.06 4.37 -12.88
N GLN A 372 -4.93 4.68 -11.59
CA GLN A 372 -3.74 5.31 -11.01
C GLN A 372 -2.94 4.38 -10.10
N ARG A 373 -3.61 3.38 -9.50
CA ARG A 373 -2.98 2.53 -8.48
C ARG A 373 -3.52 1.11 -8.50
N ILE A 374 -2.59 0.17 -8.35
CA ILE A 374 -2.84 -1.26 -8.17
C ILE A 374 -2.22 -1.66 -6.83
N ASP A 375 -3.06 -1.99 -5.84
CA ASP A 375 -2.64 -2.26 -4.47
C ASP A 375 -2.04 -3.67 -4.30
N ALA A 376 -1.55 -3.93 -3.08
CA ALA A 376 -0.86 -5.17 -2.77
C ALA A 376 -1.70 -6.42 -3.03
N GLU A 377 -1.09 -7.41 -3.67
CA GLU A 377 -1.71 -8.71 -3.99
C GLU A 377 -2.97 -8.64 -4.88
N ALA A 378 -3.24 -7.51 -5.56
CA ALA A 378 -4.51 -7.26 -6.26
C ALA A 378 -4.90 -8.36 -7.26
N PHE A 379 -3.94 -8.91 -8.00
CA PHE A 379 -4.14 -10.02 -8.96
C PHE A 379 -3.25 -11.23 -8.65
N LYS A 380 -2.73 -11.32 -7.43
CA LYS A 380 -1.86 -12.44 -7.04
C LYS A 380 -2.56 -13.78 -7.29
N GLY A 381 -1.87 -14.69 -7.97
CA GLY A 381 -2.39 -16.03 -8.24
C GLY A 381 -3.41 -16.12 -9.37
N CYS A 382 -3.67 -15.06 -10.14
CA CYS A 382 -4.54 -15.11 -11.32
C CYS A 382 -3.82 -15.81 -12.49
N THR A 383 -3.66 -17.12 -12.39
CA THR A 383 -2.84 -17.92 -13.31
C THR A 383 -3.42 -18.05 -14.71
N GLY A 384 -4.73 -17.82 -14.89
CA GLY A 384 -5.41 -17.95 -16.17
C GLY A 384 -5.38 -16.67 -17.02
N LEU A 385 -5.00 -15.50 -16.48
CA LEU A 385 -4.81 -14.26 -17.24
C LEU A 385 -3.64 -14.43 -18.22
N THR A 386 -3.81 -13.97 -19.46
CA THR A 386 -2.85 -14.18 -20.55
C THR A 386 -2.64 -12.91 -21.38
N GLY A 387 -1.73 -12.96 -22.35
CA GLY A 387 -1.44 -11.86 -23.26
C GLY A 387 -0.47 -10.84 -22.68
N ASP A 388 -0.49 -9.66 -23.25
CA ASP A 388 0.41 -8.58 -22.86
C ASP A 388 -0.19 -7.75 -21.71
N LEU A 389 0.58 -7.56 -20.65
CA LEU A 389 0.19 -6.70 -19.55
C LEU A 389 0.61 -5.25 -19.86
N VAL A 390 -0.33 -4.45 -20.31
CA VAL A 390 -0.09 -3.04 -20.64
C VAL A 390 -0.62 -2.14 -19.52
N LEU A 391 0.28 -1.42 -18.85
CA LEU A 391 -0.11 -0.51 -17.79
C LEU A 391 -0.46 0.88 -18.36
N PRO A 392 -1.54 1.51 -17.89
CA PRO A 392 -1.92 2.85 -18.33
C PRO A 392 -0.92 3.91 -17.86
N VAL A 393 -0.84 5.01 -18.62
CA VAL A 393 0.11 6.12 -18.39
C VAL A 393 -0.06 6.81 -17.02
N SER A 394 -1.21 6.64 -16.40
CA SER A 394 -1.60 7.22 -15.11
C SER A 394 -1.15 6.39 -13.90
N VAL A 395 -0.72 5.14 -14.09
CA VAL A 395 -0.26 4.28 -12.99
C VAL A 395 1.09 4.76 -12.48
N SER A 396 1.16 5.13 -11.19
CA SER A 396 2.37 5.61 -10.54
C SER A 396 2.95 4.61 -9.53
N ILE A 397 2.17 3.62 -9.11
CA ILE A 397 2.63 2.61 -8.15
C ILE A 397 1.98 1.25 -8.41
N ILE A 398 2.83 0.22 -8.40
CA ILE A 398 2.45 -1.18 -8.42
C ILE A 398 2.92 -1.76 -7.08
N GLU A 399 1.97 -2.01 -6.20
CA GLU A 399 2.22 -2.39 -4.81
C GLU A 399 2.81 -3.82 -4.68
N PRO A 400 3.30 -4.22 -3.49
CA PRO A 400 3.91 -5.52 -3.29
C PRO A 400 3.02 -6.69 -3.71
N ASP A 401 3.64 -7.68 -4.36
CA ASP A 401 3.00 -8.93 -4.78
C ASP A 401 1.77 -8.74 -5.72
N ALA A 402 1.55 -7.57 -6.34
CA ALA A 402 0.33 -7.21 -7.07
C ALA A 402 -0.05 -8.21 -8.18
N PHE A 403 0.93 -8.72 -8.93
CA PHE A 403 0.76 -9.73 -9.99
C PHE A 403 1.54 -11.02 -9.72
N ARG A 404 1.91 -11.25 -8.47
CA ARG A 404 2.69 -12.43 -8.12
C ARG A 404 2.01 -13.72 -8.56
N GLY A 405 2.74 -14.56 -9.31
CA GLY A 405 2.25 -15.85 -9.77
C GLY A 405 1.24 -15.79 -10.92
N CYS A 406 1.10 -14.65 -11.60
CA CYS A 406 0.33 -14.56 -12.85
C CYS A 406 1.16 -15.16 -13.99
N THR A 407 1.10 -16.46 -14.15
CA THR A 407 1.99 -17.22 -15.02
C THR A 407 1.69 -17.11 -16.52
N GLY A 408 0.52 -16.59 -16.90
CA GLY A 408 0.08 -16.56 -18.29
C GLY A 408 0.39 -15.26 -19.05
N PHE A 409 0.83 -14.18 -18.40
CA PHE A 409 1.26 -12.97 -19.10
C PHE A 409 2.52 -13.22 -19.92
N SER A 410 2.54 -12.75 -21.18
CA SER A 410 3.67 -12.89 -22.12
C SER A 410 4.65 -11.75 -22.04
N SER A 411 4.16 -10.52 -21.76
CA SER A 411 4.98 -9.32 -21.65
C SER A 411 4.45 -8.34 -20.61
N LEU A 412 5.32 -7.40 -20.21
CA LEU A 412 4.96 -6.20 -19.45
C LEU A 412 5.34 -4.96 -20.25
N GLN A 413 4.40 -4.04 -20.39
CA GLN A 413 4.64 -2.77 -21.07
C GLN A 413 4.23 -1.58 -20.17
N ILE A 414 5.21 -0.73 -19.81
CA ILE A 414 5.01 0.53 -19.08
C ILE A 414 5.50 1.65 -20.00
N LYS A 415 4.60 2.17 -20.85
CA LYS A 415 4.94 3.17 -21.86
C LYS A 415 4.34 4.52 -21.53
N ASN A 416 5.10 5.59 -21.85
CA ASN A 416 4.63 6.98 -21.76
C ASN A 416 4.04 7.38 -20.40
N ALA A 417 4.56 6.84 -19.29
CA ALA A 417 4.12 7.24 -17.95
C ALA A 417 4.27 8.75 -17.77
N VAL A 418 3.23 9.39 -17.22
CA VAL A 418 3.23 10.85 -16.98
C VAL A 418 3.96 11.24 -15.69
N SER A 419 4.05 10.30 -14.75
CA SER A 419 4.74 10.46 -13.47
C SER A 419 5.73 9.32 -13.24
N ASP A 420 6.56 9.45 -12.21
CA ASP A 420 7.43 8.38 -11.78
C ASP A 420 6.63 7.14 -11.37
N VAL A 421 7.14 5.98 -11.76
CA VAL A 421 6.52 4.68 -11.49
C VAL A 421 7.38 3.92 -10.50
N ASN A 422 6.75 3.48 -9.40
CA ASN A 422 7.37 2.62 -8.40
C ASN A 422 6.86 1.19 -8.54
N ILE A 423 7.76 0.26 -8.78
CA ILE A 423 7.47 -1.18 -8.83
C ILE A 423 7.93 -1.77 -7.50
N MET A 424 6.98 -2.18 -6.67
CA MET A 424 7.29 -2.61 -5.32
C MET A 424 7.71 -4.08 -5.25
N ARG A 425 8.08 -4.51 -4.06
CA ARG A 425 8.60 -5.85 -3.78
C ARG A 425 7.72 -6.95 -4.37
N LYS A 426 8.36 -7.89 -5.12
CA LYS A 426 7.69 -9.08 -5.70
C LYS A 426 6.48 -8.78 -6.59
N ALA A 427 6.35 -7.58 -7.13
CA ALA A 427 5.18 -7.18 -7.91
C ALA A 427 4.86 -8.16 -9.05
N PHE A 428 5.88 -8.71 -9.73
CA PHE A 428 5.76 -9.69 -10.82
C PHE A 428 6.47 -11.01 -10.51
N TYR A 429 6.71 -11.30 -9.23
CA TYR A 429 7.41 -12.53 -8.82
C TYR A 429 6.67 -13.77 -9.32
N GLY A 430 7.38 -14.69 -9.96
CA GLY A 430 6.80 -15.95 -10.45
C GLY A 430 5.89 -15.81 -11.67
N CYS A 431 5.93 -14.68 -12.40
CA CYS A 431 5.27 -14.52 -13.69
C CYS A 431 6.07 -15.25 -14.78
N THR A 432 6.06 -16.58 -14.74
CA THR A 432 6.94 -17.43 -15.54
C THR A 432 6.73 -17.32 -17.05
N GLY A 433 5.56 -16.87 -17.51
CA GLY A 433 5.29 -16.62 -18.93
C GLY A 433 5.80 -15.27 -19.44
N MET A 434 6.20 -14.35 -18.55
CA MET A 434 6.62 -12.99 -18.89
C MET A 434 8.08 -12.99 -19.37
N HIS A 435 8.27 -13.08 -20.69
CA HIS A 435 9.58 -13.11 -21.32
C HIS A 435 10.06 -11.75 -21.82
N ASP A 436 9.13 -10.83 -22.07
CA ASP A 436 9.45 -9.49 -22.57
C ASP A 436 8.98 -8.42 -21.57
N ILE A 437 9.91 -7.50 -21.22
CA ILE A 437 9.64 -6.43 -20.26
C ILE A 437 10.15 -5.12 -20.83
N GLU A 438 9.24 -4.17 -21.02
CA GLU A 438 9.52 -2.87 -21.58
C GLU A 438 8.99 -1.76 -20.67
N PHE A 439 9.87 -0.86 -20.23
CA PHE A 439 9.48 0.35 -19.51
C PHE A 439 10.35 1.54 -19.86
N THR A 440 9.89 2.74 -19.52
CA THR A 440 10.56 4.01 -19.81
C THR A 440 11.45 4.46 -18.64
N GLU A 441 12.20 5.54 -18.86
CA GLU A 441 13.02 6.21 -17.84
C GLU A 441 12.22 6.69 -16.61
N LYS A 442 10.89 6.64 -16.68
CA LYS A 442 10.01 7.01 -15.55
C LYS A 442 9.92 5.95 -14.45
N VAL A 443 10.42 4.75 -14.65
CA VAL A 443 10.56 3.80 -13.52
C VAL A 443 11.66 4.33 -12.60
N SER A 444 11.28 4.76 -11.40
CA SER A 444 12.17 5.41 -10.42
C SER A 444 12.54 4.51 -9.23
N HIS A 445 11.83 3.39 -9.06
CA HIS A 445 12.11 2.41 -8.01
C HIS A 445 11.73 0.99 -8.44
N ILE A 446 12.60 0.03 -8.13
CA ILE A 446 12.34 -1.40 -8.28
C ILE A 446 12.62 -2.08 -6.93
N GLY A 447 11.58 -2.61 -6.32
CA GLY A 447 11.63 -3.32 -5.05
C GLY A 447 12.22 -4.72 -5.17
N SER A 448 12.53 -5.32 -4.03
CA SER A 448 13.20 -6.62 -3.97
C SER A 448 12.42 -7.73 -4.68
N ASN A 449 13.13 -8.52 -5.49
CA ASN A 449 12.56 -9.65 -6.23
C ASN A 449 11.36 -9.29 -7.10
N ALA A 450 11.23 -8.03 -7.54
CA ALA A 450 10.08 -7.58 -8.32
C ALA A 450 9.87 -8.42 -9.59
N PHE A 451 10.94 -8.86 -10.24
CA PHE A 451 10.94 -9.66 -11.47
C PHE A 451 11.59 -11.04 -11.30
N ALA A 452 11.80 -11.49 -10.06
CA ALA A 452 12.38 -12.80 -9.83
C ALA A 452 11.40 -13.93 -10.26
N GLU A 453 11.94 -15.03 -10.75
CA GLU A 453 11.19 -16.17 -11.28
C GLU A 453 10.26 -15.81 -12.46
N THR A 454 10.56 -14.74 -13.22
CA THR A 454 9.90 -14.44 -14.49
C THR A 454 10.54 -15.24 -15.64
N GLY A 455 9.84 -15.36 -16.76
CA GLY A 455 10.41 -15.90 -17.99
C GLY A 455 11.61 -15.09 -18.47
N TRP A 456 11.55 -13.75 -18.37
CA TRP A 456 12.67 -12.86 -18.68
C TRP A 456 13.94 -13.20 -17.87
N GLU A 457 13.83 -13.38 -16.54
CA GLU A 457 14.99 -13.77 -15.73
C GLU A 457 15.51 -15.15 -16.11
N ALA A 458 14.61 -16.09 -16.40
CA ALA A 458 14.98 -17.43 -16.82
C ALA A 458 15.81 -17.43 -18.13
N ASP A 459 15.49 -16.53 -19.06
CA ASP A 459 16.15 -16.38 -20.36
C ASP A 459 17.52 -15.67 -20.26
N GLN A 460 17.80 -14.95 -19.15
CA GLN A 460 19.10 -14.27 -19.00
C GLN A 460 20.25 -15.27 -18.81
N PRO A 461 21.42 -15.00 -19.39
CA PRO A 461 22.64 -15.75 -19.09
C PRO A 461 23.10 -15.53 -17.64
N ASP A 462 24.00 -16.39 -17.17
CA ASP A 462 24.70 -16.15 -15.92
C ASP A 462 25.48 -14.84 -15.99
N GLY A 463 25.36 -14.01 -14.96
CA GLY A 463 25.99 -12.70 -14.90
C GLY A 463 25.15 -11.67 -14.14
N ILE A 464 25.46 -10.40 -14.33
CA ILE A 464 24.68 -9.29 -13.79
C ILE A 464 23.31 -9.28 -14.51
N LEU A 465 22.25 -9.27 -13.76
CA LEU A 465 20.89 -9.16 -14.29
C LEU A 465 20.56 -7.67 -14.53
N MET A 466 20.68 -7.26 -15.79
CA MET A 466 20.32 -5.91 -16.21
C MET A 466 18.98 -5.94 -16.96
N LEU A 467 17.99 -5.24 -16.41
CA LEU A 467 16.74 -4.96 -17.09
C LEU A 467 16.77 -3.49 -17.53
N LEU A 468 17.06 -3.28 -18.81
CA LEU A 468 17.39 -1.96 -19.36
C LEU A 468 18.58 -1.34 -18.58
N ASP A 469 18.35 -0.23 -17.88
CA ASP A 469 19.32 0.50 -17.08
C ASP A 469 19.22 0.21 -15.55
N TRP A 470 18.46 -0.81 -15.16
CA TRP A 470 18.30 -1.26 -13.78
C TRP A 470 19.05 -2.56 -13.50
N CYS A 471 19.89 -2.56 -12.46
CA CYS A 471 20.54 -3.76 -11.97
C CYS A 471 19.64 -4.50 -10.97
N LEU A 472 19.12 -5.67 -11.36
CA LEU A 472 18.23 -6.48 -10.52
C LEU A 472 18.97 -7.49 -9.63
N GLY A 473 20.26 -7.74 -9.88
CA GLY A 473 21.04 -8.69 -9.11
C GLY A 473 22.07 -9.45 -9.94
N TYR A 474 22.35 -10.67 -9.53
CA TYR A 474 23.33 -11.54 -10.19
C TYR A 474 22.81 -12.97 -10.30
N LYS A 475 22.82 -13.53 -11.49
CA LYS A 475 22.45 -14.92 -11.79
C LYS A 475 23.71 -15.80 -11.87
N GLY A 476 23.66 -16.99 -11.29
CA GLY A 476 24.76 -17.94 -11.28
C GLY A 476 25.61 -17.93 -10.00
N ASN A 477 26.65 -18.76 -9.98
CA ASN A 477 27.45 -19.06 -8.79
C ASN A 477 28.95 -18.73 -8.98
N ALA A 478 29.29 -17.59 -9.63
CA ALA A 478 30.65 -17.17 -9.78
C ALA A 478 31.34 -16.96 -8.42
N SER A 479 32.45 -17.67 -8.16
CA SER A 479 33.22 -17.48 -6.94
C SER A 479 34.16 -16.29 -7.06
N ASN A 480 34.36 -15.50 -5.99
CA ASN A 480 35.22 -14.32 -5.95
C ASN A 480 34.85 -13.28 -7.04
N LEU A 481 33.57 -12.93 -7.11
CA LEU A 481 33.05 -11.98 -8.09
C LEU A 481 33.62 -10.58 -7.86
N ALA A 482 34.29 -10.03 -8.86
CA ALA A 482 34.55 -8.60 -8.98
C ALA A 482 33.34 -7.99 -9.69
N LEU A 483 32.44 -7.44 -8.93
CA LEU A 483 31.20 -6.85 -9.47
C LEU A 483 31.51 -5.46 -10.02
N GLN A 484 31.25 -5.28 -11.31
CA GLN A 484 31.46 -4.01 -12.00
C GLN A 484 30.15 -3.61 -12.65
N LEU A 485 29.51 -2.53 -12.16
CA LEU A 485 28.25 -2.04 -12.72
C LEU A 485 28.52 -1.36 -14.07
N PRO A 486 27.63 -1.51 -15.07
CA PRO A 486 27.70 -0.75 -16.32
C PRO A 486 27.57 0.76 -16.09
N GLU A 487 28.21 1.57 -16.93
CA GLU A 487 28.09 3.05 -16.91
C GLU A 487 26.65 3.54 -17.12
N THR A 488 25.85 2.74 -17.81
CA THR A 488 24.43 3.04 -18.06
C THR A 488 23.51 2.77 -16.87
N THR A 489 24.05 2.26 -15.74
CA THR A 489 23.24 1.89 -14.59
C THR A 489 22.59 3.11 -13.96
N ARG A 490 21.25 3.19 -14.03
CA ARG A 490 20.43 4.24 -13.40
C ARG A 490 19.95 3.89 -12.01
N GLY A 491 19.85 2.61 -11.71
CA GLY A 491 19.43 2.14 -10.39
C GLY A 491 19.78 0.69 -10.10
N ILE A 492 19.79 0.35 -8.84
CA ILE A 492 19.90 -1.02 -8.33
C ILE A 492 18.57 -1.35 -7.66
N ALA A 493 18.01 -2.51 -7.90
CA ALA A 493 16.80 -2.93 -7.19
C ALA A 493 17.07 -3.15 -5.69
N ASP A 494 16.06 -2.98 -4.85
CA ASP A 494 16.22 -3.31 -3.43
C ASP A 494 16.65 -4.76 -3.25
N CYS A 495 17.53 -5.00 -2.30
CA CYS A 495 18.05 -6.33 -1.98
C CYS A 495 18.74 -7.06 -3.15
N ALA A 496 19.11 -6.38 -4.23
CA ALA A 496 19.64 -7.00 -5.47
C ALA A 496 20.78 -8.01 -5.24
N PHE A 497 21.65 -7.75 -4.27
CA PHE A 497 22.77 -8.61 -3.92
C PHE A 497 22.75 -9.08 -2.46
N THR A 498 21.58 -8.98 -1.79
CA THR A 498 21.44 -9.36 -0.38
C THR A 498 21.95 -10.79 -0.14
N GLY A 499 22.87 -10.92 0.83
CA GLY A 499 23.44 -12.21 1.22
C GLY A 499 24.38 -12.84 0.19
N ASN A 500 24.77 -12.12 -0.86
CA ASN A 500 25.71 -12.63 -1.85
C ASN A 500 27.13 -12.71 -1.27
N THR A 501 27.52 -13.92 -0.86
CA THR A 501 28.84 -14.19 -0.28
C THR A 501 29.92 -14.41 -1.31
N ASN A 502 29.67 -14.18 -2.59
CA ASN A 502 30.68 -14.34 -3.67
C ASN A 502 31.28 -13.01 -4.13
N ILE A 503 30.62 -11.88 -3.88
CA ILE A 503 31.14 -10.54 -4.24
C ILE A 503 32.35 -10.22 -3.38
N LYS A 504 33.48 -10.02 -4.03
CA LYS A 504 34.76 -9.68 -3.42
C LYS A 504 35.12 -8.20 -3.53
N SER A 505 34.74 -7.57 -4.63
CA SER A 505 34.90 -6.13 -4.87
C SER A 505 33.71 -5.58 -5.62
N LEU A 506 33.42 -4.30 -5.43
CA LEU A 506 32.37 -3.54 -6.10
C LEU A 506 33.02 -2.32 -6.77
N SER A 507 32.72 -2.13 -8.05
CA SER A 507 33.05 -0.91 -8.79
C SER A 507 31.76 -0.30 -9.33
N ILE A 508 31.52 0.95 -8.96
CA ILE A 508 30.46 1.79 -9.46
C ILE A 508 31.12 2.88 -10.29
N PRO A 509 30.75 3.04 -11.57
CA PRO A 509 31.35 4.08 -12.42
C PRO A 509 31.01 5.50 -11.93
N ASP A 510 31.94 6.43 -12.06
CA ASP A 510 31.71 7.85 -11.68
C ASP A 510 30.66 8.54 -12.57
N ASP A 511 30.55 8.14 -13.84
CA ASP A 511 29.63 8.75 -14.81
C ASP A 511 28.25 8.06 -14.87
N CYS A 512 27.94 7.11 -13.96
CA CYS A 512 26.65 6.45 -13.98
C CYS A 512 25.53 7.40 -13.48
N PRO A 513 24.35 7.39 -14.10
CA PRO A 513 23.24 8.29 -13.75
C PRO A 513 22.55 7.99 -12.41
N MET A 514 23.06 7.02 -11.66
CA MET A 514 22.49 6.58 -10.39
C MET A 514 22.67 7.64 -9.29
N THR A 515 21.61 7.97 -8.57
CA THR A 515 21.63 8.92 -7.46
C THR A 515 21.46 8.28 -6.08
N LYS A 516 21.06 7.02 -6.04
CA LYS A 516 20.83 6.27 -4.80
C LYS A 516 21.37 4.85 -4.92
N ILE A 517 22.05 4.36 -3.88
CA ILE A 517 22.24 2.92 -3.64
C ILE A 517 21.02 2.44 -2.87
N SER A 518 20.27 1.50 -3.45
CA SER A 518 18.96 1.10 -2.92
C SER A 518 19.03 0.34 -1.60
N ASP A 519 17.88 0.20 -0.96
CA ASP A 519 17.76 -0.40 0.37
C ASP A 519 18.21 -1.87 0.35
N SER A 520 19.07 -2.23 1.31
CA SER A 520 19.65 -3.58 1.45
C SER A 520 20.35 -4.13 0.20
N ALA A 521 20.73 -3.28 -0.75
CA ALA A 521 21.28 -3.71 -2.04
C ALA A 521 22.45 -4.69 -1.88
N PHE A 522 23.34 -4.46 -0.92
CA PHE A 522 24.50 -5.30 -0.60
C PHE A 522 24.48 -5.84 0.84
N TYR A 523 23.31 -5.91 1.46
CA TYR A 523 23.17 -6.44 2.82
C TYR A 523 23.81 -7.81 2.96
N GLY A 524 24.70 -7.98 3.93
CA GLY A 524 25.34 -9.27 4.20
C GLY A 524 26.34 -9.76 3.14
N CYS A 525 26.83 -8.90 2.25
CA CYS A 525 27.93 -9.20 1.32
C CYS A 525 29.25 -9.30 2.09
N ASN A 526 29.38 -10.32 2.93
CA ASN A 526 30.46 -10.46 3.91
C ASN A 526 31.81 -10.79 3.33
N LYS A 527 31.98 -10.97 2.01
CA LYS A 527 33.27 -11.09 1.32
C LYS A 527 33.63 -9.82 0.57
N LEU A 528 32.79 -8.82 0.47
CA LEU A 528 33.09 -7.52 -0.07
C LEU A 528 34.21 -6.89 0.79
N ALA A 529 35.39 -6.69 0.23
CA ALA A 529 36.59 -6.42 0.98
C ALA A 529 37.39 -5.24 0.40
N GLY A 530 38.26 -4.68 1.25
CA GLY A 530 39.18 -3.61 0.85
C GLY A 530 38.54 -2.24 0.85
N LEU A 531 38.80 -1.45 -0.18
CA LEU A 531 38.27 -0.11 -0.36
C LEU A 531 36.86 -0.20 -1.00
N LEU A 532 35.88 0.43 -0.38
CA LEU A 532 34.61 0.74 -0.98
C LEU A 532 34.57 2.23 -1.29
N THR A 533 34.50 2.57 -2.57
CA THR A 533 34.35 3.95 -3.04
C THR A 533 32.90 4.16 -3.48
N ILE A 534 32.24 5.14 -2.88
CA ILE A 534 30.95 5.66 -3.32
C ILE A 534 31.24 6.83 -4.27
N PRO A 535 30.93 6.71 -5.57
CA PRO A 535 31.33 7.69 -6.57
C PRO A 535 30.47 8.97 -6.50
N ASN A 536 30.91 9.97 -7.24
CA ASN A 536 30.19 11.21 -7.41
C ASN A 536 28.84 10.95 -8.13
N GLY A 537 27.83 11.77 -7.85
CA GLY A 537 26.45 11.55 -8.35
C GLY A 537 25.56 10.82 -7.33
N ILE A 538 26.10 9.90 -6.53
CA ILE A 538 25.34 9.24 -5.46
C ILE A 538 25.08 10.23 -4.32
N LYS A 539 23.80 10.48 -4.04
CA LYS A 539 23.32 11.37 -2.97
C LYS A 539 22.90 10.60 -1.73
N THR A 540 22.33 9.40 -1.91
CA THR A 540 21.77 8.62 -0.80
C THR A 540 22.29 7.20 -0.81
N ILE A 541 22.74 6.74 0.36
CA ILE A 541 22.98 5.33 0.65
C ILE A 541 21.79 4.83 1.44
N GLY A 542 21.00 3.92 0.85
CA GLY A 542 19.75 3.45 1.38
C GLY A 542 19.83 2.64 2.66
N GLN A 543 18.68 2.33 3.24
CA GLN A 543 18.58 1.59 4.49
C GLN A 543 19.30 0.23 4.37
N SER A 544 20.16 -0.09 5.35
CA SER A 544 20.88 -1.36 5.41
C SER A 544 21.69 -1.70 4.13
N ALA A 545 22.02 -0.72 3.29
CA ALA A 545 22.60 -0.98 1.96
C ALA A 545 23.88 -1.80 2.01
N PHE A 546 24.77 -1.59 2.99
CA PHE A 546 25.99 -2.34 3.23
C PHE A 546 26.04 -2.95 4.64
N GLU A 547 24.90 -3.09 5.30
CA GLU A 547 24.86 -3.71 6.63
C GLU A 547 25.49 -5.11 6.60
N ARG A 548 26.30 -5.44 7.60
CA ARG A 548 27.05 -6.72 7.72
C ARG A 548 28.08 -6.99 6.63
N CYS A 549 28.55 -5.97 5.93
CA CYS A 549 29.69 -6.07 5.02
C CYS A 549 31.01 -6.03 5.80
N SER A 550 31.27 -7.03 6.65
CA SER A 550 32.33 -7.03 7.67
C SER A 550 33.75 -7.11 7.14
N LYS A 551 33.98 -7.15 5.82
CA LYS A 551 35.35 -7.18 5.20
C LYS A 551 35.73 -5.88 4.52
N ILE A 552 34.83 -4.90 4.42
CA ILE A 552 35.18 -3.55 3.96
C ILE A 552 36.18 -2.98 4.96
N LYS A 553 37.34 -2.49 4.44
CA LYS A 553 38.42 -1.93 5.22
C LYS A 553 38.43 -0.42 5.22
N ASN A 554 38.18 0.17 4.07
CA ASN A 554 38.21 1.60 3.90
C ASN A 554 36.90 2.02 3.18
N LEU A 555 36.26 3.06 3.66
CA LEU A 555 35.09 3.66 3.05
C LEU A 555 35.46 5.05 2.54
N GLU A 556 35.17 5.30 1.26
CA GLU A 556 35.35 6.59 0.65
C GLU A 556 33.96 7.10 0.15
N LEU A 557 33.52 8.23 0.67
CA LEU A 557 32.24 8.90 0.31
C LEU A 557 32.56 10.12 -0.55
N ALA A 558 31.99 10.19 -1.75
CA ALA A 558 32.15 11.34 -2.64
C ALA A 558 31.49 12.61 -2.06
N PRO A 559 31.86 13.80 -2.59
CA PRO A 559 31.25 15.09 -2.18
C PRO A 559 29.75 15.16 -2.31
N SER A 560 29.18 14.42 -3.27
CA SER A 560 27.74 14.39 -3.56
C SER A 560 26.89 13.66 -2.53
N VAL A 561 27.50 12.91 -1.59
CA VAL A 561 26.76 12.11 -0.62
C VAL A 561 26.10 13.02 0.43
N GLU A 562 24.77 13.04 0.47
CA GLU A 562 23.96 13.87 1.35
C GLU A 562 23.38 13.08 2.54
N THR A 563 23.08 11.78 2.33
CA THR A 563 22.40 10.96 3.34
C THR A 563 22.90 9.53 3.39
N LEU A 564 23.17 9.07 4.62
CA LEU A 564 23.29 7.66 4.99
C LEU A 564 22.04 7.28 5.78
N ASP A 565 21.20 6.43 5.18
CA ASP A 565 19.93 6.03 5.77
C ASP A 565 20.13 5.00 6.90
N TYR A 566 19.07 4.58 7.57
CA TYR A 566 19.12 3.68 8.73
C TYR A 566 19.96 2.43 8.45
N PHE A 567 20.92 2.12 9.34
CA PHE A 567 21.74 0.91 9.34
C PHE A 567 22.63 0.73 8.10
N ALA A 568 22.87 1.79 7.30
CA ALA A 568 23.54 1.67 6.00
C ALA A 568 24.89 0.94 6.07
N PHE A 569 25.67 1.10 7.15
CA PHE A 569 26.97 0.44 7.39
C PHE A 569 27.03 -0.28 8.74
N ASP A 570 25.89 -0.62 9.35
CA ASP A 570 25.88 -1.34 10.62
C ASP A 570 26.60 -2.69 10.48
N TYR A 571 27.27 -3.09 11.55
CA TYR A 571 28.07 -4.33 11.58
C TYR A 571 29.17 -4.42 10.50
N CYS A 572 29.61 -3.29 9.93
CA CYS A 572 30.83 -3.22 9.11
C CYS A 572 32.07 -3.25 10.01
N THR A 573 32.21 -4.31 10.80
CA THR A 573 33.25 -4.45 11.86
C THR A 573 34.71 -4.46 11.34
N GLY A 574 34.87 -4.58 10.03
CA GLY A 574 36.16 -4.57 9.37
C GLY A 574 36.72 -3.19 9.04
N LEU A 575 35.92 -2.12 9.19
CA LEU A 575 36.35 -0.77 8.82
C LEU A 575 37.59 -0.33 9.63
N GLU A 576 38.56 0.17 8.91
CA GLU A 576 39.87 0.67 9.43
C GLU A 576 40.01 2.18 9.19
N SER A 577 39.28 2.76 8.20
CA SER A 577 39.22 4.21 7.98
C SER A 577 37.99 4.60 7.18
N ILE A 578 37.55 5.84 7.38
CA ILE A 578 36.52 6.51 6.57
C ILE A 578 37.11 7.81 6.02
N THR A 579 36.91 8.08 4.74
CA THR A 579 37.15 9.38 4.12
C THR A 579 35.83 9.90 3.59
N SER A 580 35.38 11.03 4.11
CA SER A 580 34.25 11.74 3.56
C SER A 580 34.73 12.99 2.83
N TRP A 581 34.40 13.11 1.56
CA TRP A 581 34.73 14.27 0.74
C TRP A 581 33.64 15.36 0.78
N ALA A 582 32.57 15.12 1.52
CA ALA A 582 31.46 16.08 1.67
C ALA A 582 31.90 17.25 2.58
N GLU A 583 31.75 18.46 2.11
CA GLU A 583 32.05 19.68 2.86
C GLU A 583 31.00 19.94 3.96
N THR A 584 29.77 19.55 3.74
CA THR A 584 28.73 19.47 4.79
C THR A 584 28.61 18.01 5.22
N PRO A 585 28.71 17.71 6.53
CA PRO A 585 28.60 16.33 7.00
C PRO A 585 27.28 15.69 6.52
N PRO A 586 27.32 14.55 5.83
CA PRO A 586 26.10 13.85 5.42
C PRO A 586 25.18 13.56 6.61
N LEU A 587 23.86 13.62 6.39
CA LEU A 587 22.89 13.18 7.38
C LEU A 587 23.02 11.69 7.63
N VAL A 588 23.29 11.29 8.86
CA VAL A 588 23.40 9.87 9.26
C VAL A 588 22.22 9.49 10.13
N LYS A 589 21.49 8.44 9.72
CA LYS A 589 20.35 7.90 10.47
C LYS A 589 20.73 6.57 11.13
N TYR A 590 21.54 6.62 12.21
CA TYR A 590 21.99 5.42 12.94
C TYR A 590 22.65 4.36 12.03
N SER A 591 23.73 4.71 11.33
CA SER A 591 24.28 3.88 10.24
C SER A 591 25.64 3.26 10.54
N PHE A 592 26.16 3.29 11.78
CA PHE A 592 27.47 2.77 12.15
C PHE A 592 27.44 1.95 13.46
N TYR A 593 26.31 1.28 13.74
CA TYR A 593 26.23 0.43 14.92
C TYR A 593 27.23 -0.74 14.80
N ASP A 594 27.94 -1.05 15.89
CA ASP A 594 28.99 -2.06 15.96
C ASP A 594 30.18 -1.81 15.00
N VAL A 595 30.43 -0.54 14.65
CA VAL A 595 31.65 -0.08 13.94
C VAL A 595 32.59 0.55 14.96
N ASN A 596 33.89 0.26 14.84
CA ASN A 596 34.89 0.90 15.70
C ASN A 596 34.99 2.40 15.36
N THR A 597 34.61 3.28 16.29
CA THR A 597 34.64 4.72 16.09
C THR A 597 35.97 5.40 16.43
N ASP A 598 36.97 4.66 16.85
CA ASP A 598 38.34 5.16 17.05
C ASP A 598 39.20 5.14 15.76
N ILE A 599 38.63 4.64 14.66
CA ILE A 599 39.27 4.65 13.34
C ILE A 599 39.43 6.07 12.80
N PRO A 600 40.43 6.36 11.95
CA PRO A 600 40.55 7.66 11.30
C PRO A 600 39.31 8.02 10.46
N LEU A 601 38.72 9.16 10.75
CA LEU A 601 37.75 9.85 9.89
C LEU A 601 38.46 11.04 9.23
N LYS A 602 38.66 10.97 7.93
CA LYS A 602 39.29 12.00 7.13
C LYS A 602 38.24 12.86 6.48
N VAL A 603 38.33 14.18 6.63
CA VAL A 603 37.35 15.16 6.13
C VAL A 603 38.06 16.28 5.38
N PRO A 604 37.43 17.04 4.49
CA PRO A 604 38.07 18.11 3.75
C PRO A 604 38.56 19.23 4.66
N CYS A 605 39.60 19.96 4.21
CA CYS A 605 40.17 21.10 4.89
C CYS A 605 39.06 22.11 5.30
N GLY A 606 39.11 22.58 6.56
CA GLY A 606 38.19 23.58 7.09
C GLY A 606 36.81 23.01 7.52
N THR A 607 36.59 21.68 7.44
CA THR A 607 35.30 21.08 7.74
C THR A 607 35.25 20.29 9.06
N MET A 608 36.43 20.08 9.71
CA MET A 608 36.55 19.25 10.91
C MET A 608 35.59 19.69 12.03
N GLU A 609 35.43 20.99 12.26
CA GLU A 609 34.53 21.50 13.31
C GLU A 609 33.05 21.12 13.01
N ALA A 610 32.63 21.15 11.75
CA ALA A 610 31.28 20.76 11.34
C ALA A 610 31.01 19.27 11.62
N TYR A 611 31.98 18.39 11.35
CA TYR A 611 31.89 16.96 11.67
C TYR A 611 31.89 16.70 13.17
N GLN A 612 32.75 17.37 13.94
CA GLN A 612 32.81 17.26 15.41
C GLN A 612 31.53 17.73 16.10
N ASN A 613 30.84 18.73 15.55
CA ASN A 613 29.60 19.25 16.08
C ASN A 613 28.33 18.49 15.58
N ASN A 614 28.48 17.59 14.63
CA ASN A 614 27.40 16.78 14.13
C ASN A 614 27.11 15.62 15.09
N SER A 615 25.86 15.42 15.49
CA SER A 615 25.46 14.47 16.53
C SER A 615 25.79 13.01 16.25
N GLN A 616 25.96 12.63 14.99
CA GLN A 616 26.29 11.25 14.60
C GLN A 616 27.79 11.09 14.25
N TRP A 617 28.38 12.02 13.50
CA TRP A 617 29.77 11.98 13.14
C TRP A 617 30.71 12.22 14.31
N SER A 618 30.26 12.95 15.33
CA SER A 618 31.03 13.19 16.56
C SER A 618 31.32 11.93 17.39
N ALA A 619 30.69 10.80 17.07
CA ALA A 619 31.03 9.50 17.63
C ALA A 619 32.44 9.05 17.24
N PHE A 620 32.97 9.49 16.07
CA PHE A 620 34.31 9.22 15.63
C PHE A 620 35.30 10.14 16.37
N THR A 621 36.20 9.56 17.14
CA THR A 621 37.10 10.31 18.03
C THR A 621 38.40 10.76 17.33
N ASN A 622 38.76 10.18 16.17
CA ASN A 622 39.95 10.42 15.42
C ASN A 622 39.69 11.10 14.07
N ILE A 623 39.23 12.37 14.14
CA ILE A 623 38.92 13.20 12.97
C ILE A 623 40.18 14.00 12.56
N SER A 624 40.51 13.97 11.28
CA SER A 624 41.64 14.75 10.69
C SER A 624 41.25 15.34 9.36
N GLU A 625 41.79 16.49 9.03
CA GLU A 625 41.63 17.14 7.74
C GLU A 625 42.57 16.59 6.69
N VAL A 626 42.05 16.52 5.47
CA VAL A 626 42.83 16.16 4.27
C VAL A 626 42.49 17.18 3.17
N PRO A 627 43.45 17.43 2.23
CA PRO A 627 43.20 18.28 1.09
C PRO A 627 41.94 17.83 0.33
N PHE A 628 41.24 18.77 -0.28
CA PHE A 628 40.10 18.49 -1.14
C PHE A 628 40.46 17.49 -2.25
N LYS A 629 39.51 16.67 -2.67
CA LYS A 629 39.72 15.70 -3.74
C LYS A 629 39.89 16.42 -5.07
N LEU A 630 41.00 16.19 -5.76
CA LEU A 630 41.26 16.64 -7.12
C LEU A 630 41.33 15.44 -8.04
N THR A 631 40.46 15.40 -9.04
CA THR A 631 40.50 14.39 -10.10
C THR A 631 40.69 15.03 -11.44
N VAL A 632 41.42 14.39 -12.35
CA VAL A 632 41.58 14.83 -13.73
C VAL A 632 41.24 13.70 -14.68
N SER A 633 40.52 14.02 -15.74
CA SER A 633 40.14 13.08 -16.79
C SER A 633 40.25 13.74 -18.15
N VAL A 634 40.18 12.96 -19.22
CA VAL A 634 40.17 13.46 -20.60
C VAL A 634 38.82 13.16 -21.26
N ASP A 635 38.40 13.95 -22.22
CA ASP A 635 37.20 13.71 -23.03
C ASP A 635 37.36 12.47 -23.93
N HIS A 636 38.53 12.35 -24.57
CA HIS A 636 38.85 11.22 -25.44
C HIS A 636 40.25 10.68 -25.12
N PRO A 637 40.38 9.43 -24.59
CA PRO A 637 41.68 8.88 -24.24
C PRO A 637 42.68 8.81 -25.37
N ASP A 638 42.23 8.72 -26.62
CA ASP A 638 43.07 8.70 -27.81
C ASP A 638 43.62 10.07 -28.21
N HIS A 639 43.01 11.17 -27.73
CA HIS A 639 43.37 12.53 -28.08
C HIS A 639 44.46 13.13 -27.20
N GLY A 640 44.62 12.66 -25.98
CA GLY A 640 45.59 13.17 -25.03
C GLY A 640 45.54 12.52 -23.68
N THR A 641 46.40 12.99 -22.80
CA THR A 641 46.45 12.58 -21.40
C THR A 641 46.45 13.79 -20.49
N CYS A 642 46.12 13.60 -19.23
CA CYS A 642 46.22 14.65 -18.22
C CYS A 642 46.79 14.11 -16.91
N SER A 643 47.41 15.00 -16.11
CA SER A 643 47.98 14.64 -14.83
C SER A 643 47.92 15.77 -13.81
N ILE A 644 47.91 15.41 -12.53
CA ILE A 644 48.07 16.38 -11.44
C ILE A 644 49.60 16.55 -11.22
N VAL A 645 50.12 17.73 -11.47
CA VAL A 645 51.51 18.08 -11.29
C VAL A 645 51.80 18.45 -9.84
N LYS A 646 50.89 19.22 -9.24
CA LYS A 646 50.95 19.61 -7.83
C LYS A 646 49.53 19.51 -7.25
N HIS A 647 49.40 18.88 -6.12
CA HIS A 647 48.18 18.86 -5.36
C HIS A 647 48.29 19.80 -4.16
N GLY A 648 47.37 20.73 -4.03
CA GLY A 648 47.32 21.63 -2.89
C GLY A 648 47.08 20.85 -1.58
N ASP A 649 47.43 21.46 -0.46
CA ASP A 649 47.14 20.94 0.88
C ASP A 649 46.33 21.98 1.70
N CYS A 650 46.04 21.69 2.94
CA CYS A 650 45.17 22.56 3.77
C CYS A 650 45.84 23.91 4.08
N ASP A 651 47.14 23.98 4.12
CA ASP A 651 47.88 25.21 4.38
C ASP A 651 48.22 25.98 3.09
N ASN A 652 48.31 25.26 1.96
CA ASN A 652 48.65 25.81 0.66
C ASN A 652 47.79 25.14 -0.45
N PRO A 653 46.58 25.69 -0.74
CA PRO A 653 45.65 25.09 -1.66
C PRO A 653 45.99 25.12 -3.13
N GLU A 654 47.12 25.77 -3.51
CA GLU A 654 47.54 25.89 -4.88
C GLU A 654 47.78 24.53 -5.55
N SER A 655 47.01 24.22 -6.56
CA SER A 655 47.08 22.99 -7.35
C SER A 655 47.49 23.30 -8.80
N ILE A 656 48.21 22.39 -9.44
CA ILE A 656 48.63 22.50 -10.83
C ILE A 656 48.27 21.21 -11.55
N VAL A 657 47.55 21.34 -12.65
CA VAL A 657 47.21 20.23 -13.56
C VAL A 657 47.82 20.49 -14.94
N GLN A 658 48.14 19.41 -15.65
CA GLN A 658 48.73 19.48 -16.97
C GLN A 658 48.01 18.51 -17.92
N ALA A 659 47.64 19.03 -19.08
CA ALA A 659 47.18 18.24 -20.22
C ALA A 659 48.32 18.00 -21.19
N THR A 660 48.35 16.83 -21.84
CA THR A 660 49.38 16.49 -22.84
C THR A 660 48.68 15.89 -24.05
N PRO A 661 48.57 16.64 -25.16
CA PRO A 661 47.98 16.16 -26.39
C PRO A 661 48.79 15.04 -27.00
N ASN A 662 48.13 14.07 -27.64
CA ASN A 662 48.74 13.07 -28.49
C ASN A 662 49.03 13.63 -29.88
N ASN A 663 49.84 12.95 -30.68
CA ASN A 663 50.16 13.37 -32.04
C ASN A 663 48.90 13.57 -32.90
N GLY A 664 48.76 14.72 -33.52
CA GLY A 664 47.63 15.07 -34.34
C GLY A 664 46.45 15.74 -33.57
N HIS A 665 46.68 16.05 -32.30
CA HIS A 665 45.73 16.72 -31.44
C HIS A 665 46.38 17.91 -30.73
N GLU A 666 45.57 18.90 -30.37
CA GLU A 666 45.93 20.02 -29.54
C GLU A 666 45.03 20.11 -28.31
N PHE A 667 45.57 20.66 -27.22
CA PHE A 667 44.76 20.93 -26.03
C PHE A 667 43.82 22.10 -26.29
N ALA A 668 42.49 21.90 -26.03
CA ALA A 668 41.52 22.95 -26.22
C ALA A 668 41.26 23.72 -24.91
N PHE A 669 40.84 23.04 -23.86
CA PHE A 669 40.54 23.69 -22.58
C PHE A 669 40.35 22.69 -21.43
N TRP A 670 40.40 23.20 -20.20
CA TRP A 670 39.93 22.52 -19.02
C TRP A 670 38.49 22.92 -18.70
N ALA A 671 37.67 21.96 -18.30
CA ALA A 671 36.29 22.20 -17.86
C ALA A 671 36.02 21.55 -16.50
N ILE A 672 35.06 22.14 -15.74
CA ILE A 672 34.43 21.59 -14.52
C ILE A 672 32.94 21.55 -14.81
N ASP A 673 32.31 20.40 -14.72
CA ASP A 673 30.87 20.17 -14.95
C ASP A 673 30.36 20.74 -16.29
N GLY A 674 31.25 20.83 -17.30
CA GLY A 674 30.98 21.37 -18.62
C GLY A 674 31.29 22.85 -18.80
N ASP A 675 31.58 23.57 -17.73
CA ASP A 675 32.01 24.97 -17.77
C ASP A 675 33.52 25.10 -17.98
N ILE A 676 33.92 25.90 -18.94
CA ILE A 676 35.33 26.12 -19.27
C ILE A 676 36.01 26.96 -18.17
N VAL A 677 37.06 26.43 -17.54
CA VAL A 677 37.78 27.13 -16.48
C VAL A 677 39.17 27.61 -16.87
N SER A 678 39.83 27.00 -17.89
CA SER A 678 41.10 27.48 -18.41
C SER A 678 41.35 26.96 -19.81
N TYR A 679 42.05 27.80 -20.61
CA TYR A 679 42.62 27.46 -21.92
C TYR A 679 44.13 27.16 -21.82
N ASP A 680 44.70 27.28 -20.62
CA ASP A 680 46.13 26.99 -20.42
C ASP A 680 46.35 25.50 -20.26
N GLN A 681 47.21 24.91 -21.08
CA GLN A 681 47.55 23.49 -21.03
C GLN A 681 48.06 23.07 -19.65
N THR A 682 48.76 23.98 -18.96
CA THR A 682 49.13 23.85 -17.55
C THR A 682 48.30 24.85 -16.76
N TYR A 683 47.32 24.39 -16.02
CA TYR A 683 46.43 25.23 -15.26
C TYR A 683 46.74 25.21 -13.78
N THR A 684 46.93 26.40 -13.19
CA THR A 684 47.18 26.62 -11.77
C THR A 684 45.99 27.33 -11.13
N PHE A 685 45.51 26.77 -10.03
CA PHE A 685 44.36 27.30 -9.30
C PHE A 685 44.42 26.91 -7.81
N ASN A 686 43.65 27.59 -6.97
CA ASN A 686 43.45 27.18 -5.57
C ASN A 686 42.35 26.13 -5.47
N LEU A 687 42.71 24.99 -4.85
CA LEU A 687 41.74 23.91 -4.60
C LEU A 687 40.98 24.19 -3.30
N GLU A 688 39.88 24.91 -3.43
CA GLU A 688 39.00 25.31 -2.30
C GLU A 688 37.82 24.38 -2.09
N HIS A 689 37.54 23.51 -3.07
CA HIS A 689 36.50 22.49 -3.06
C HIS A 689 36.98 21.25 -3.80
N SER A 690 36.33 20.10 -3.51
CA SER A 690 36.61 18.88 -4.27
C SER A 690 36.23 19.09 -5.75
N THR A 691 37.22 18.94 -6.64
CA THR A 691 37.13 19.35 -8.03
C THR A 691 37.45 18.20 -8.98
N ALA A 692 36.61 18.04 -10.00
CA ALA A 692 36.84 17.13 -11.12
C ALA A 692 37.09 17.95 -12.40
N LEU A 693 38.30 17.93 -12.88
CA LEU A 693 38.67 18.64 -14.12
C LEU A 693 38.72 17.67 -15.30
N LYS A 694 38.13 18.07 -16.40
CA LYS A 694 38.20 17.36 -17.68
C LYS A 694 39.00 18.17 -18.70
N ALA A 695 40.05 17.55 -19.26
CA ALA A 695 40.80 18.11 -20.36
C ALA A 695 40.12 17.76 -21.69
N HIS A 696 39.87 18.77 -22.50
CA HIS A 696 39.32 18.64 -23.83
C HIS A 696 40.42 18.86 -24.88
N PHE A 697 40.39 18.02 -25.91
CA PHE A 697 41.36 18.07 -27.00
C PHE A 697 40.65 18.15 -28.34
N ASP A 698 41.18 19.03 -29.22
CA ASP A 698 40.78 19.13 -30.60
C ASP A 698 41.80 18.48 -31.52
N PHE A 699 41.47 18.25 -32.77
CA PHE A 699 42.44 17.85 -33.77
C PHE A 699 43.41 19.01 -33.99
N GLU A 700 44.71 18.67 -34.07
CA GLU A 700 45.76 19.66 -34.38
C GLU A 700 45.38 20.38 -35.70
N SER A 701 45.27 21.67 -35.67
CA SER A 701 45.02 22.45 -36.87
C SER A 701 46.22 22.29 -37.81
N VAL A 702 46.10 21.43 -38.79
CA VAL A 702 47.14 21.21 -39.80
C VAL A 702 47.31 22.48 -40.57
N GLY A 703 48.51 23.08 -40.51
CA GLY A 703 48.79 24.39 -41.13
C GLY A 703 48.44 24.43 -42.59
N GLU A 704 47.82 25.50 -42.99
CA GLU A 704 47.56 26.13 -44.29
C GLU A 704 47.32 25.31 -45.57
N ASN A 705 47.15 23.96 -45.50
CA ASN A 705 46.97 23.12 -46.70
C ASN A 705 45.84 22.11 -46.68
N ASP A 706 44.89 22.17 -45.73
CA ASP A 706 43.71 21.31 -45.83
C ASP A 706 42.48 22.11 -46.29
N GLU A 707 42.06 21.79 -47.51
CA GLU A 707 40.97 22.39 -48.31
C GLU A 707 39.57 22.26 -47.69
N TYR A 708 39.42 21.67 -46.42
CA TYR A 708 38.13 21.30 -45.82
C TYR A 708 38.04 21.47 -44.31
N ALA A 709 38.86 22.26 -43.64
CA ALA A 709 38.67 22.55 -42.20
C ALA A 709 37.38 23.33 -41.94
N PHE A 710 36.43 22.78 -41.19
CA PHE A 710 35.19 23.42 -40.81
C PHE A 710 35.23 23.80 -39.32
N ALA A 711 34.89 25.05 -38.97
CA ALA A 711 34.83 25.51 -37.58
C ALA A 711 33.76 26.57 -37.38
N VAL A 712 33.10 26.52 -36.21
CA VAL A 712 32.12 27.53 -35.75
C VAL A 712 32.55 28.05 -34.39
N TYR A 713 32.83 29.36 -34.31
CA TYR A 713 33.38 29.98 -33.11
C TYR A 713 32.96 31.45 -32.96
N PRO A 714 33.01 32.03 -31.75
CA PRO A 714 33.06 31.33 -30.47
C PRO A 714 31.75 30.61 -30.22
N ASN A 715 31.81 29.54 -29.44
CA ASN A 715 30.62 28.81 -28.99
C ASN A 715 30.83 28.37 -27.52
N PRO A 716 30.19 29.01 -26.54
CA PRO A 716 29.19 30.10 -26.67
C PRO A 716 29.76 31.40 -27.20
N GLY A 717 28.90 32.27 -27.77
CA GLY A 717 29.25 33.58 -28.32
C GLY A 717 28.22 34.65 -28.00
N LYS A 718 28.64 35.93 -28.02
CA LYS A 718 27.73 37.05 -27.68
C LYS A 718 27.18 37.75 -28.92
N ASP A 719 28.02 38.42 -29.65
CA ASP A 719 27.63 39.34 -30.71
C ASP A 719 27.96 38.87 -32.12
N VAL A 720 28.77 37.82 -32.25
CA VAL A 720 29.24 37.33 -33.55
C VAL A 720 29.33 35.80 -33.52
N LEU A 721 28.79 35.18 -34.56
CA LEU A 721 28.97 33.78 -34.90
C LEU A 721 29.87 33.71 -36.14
N ASN A 722 31.06 33.17 -36.02
CA ASN A 722 31.97 32.96 -37.15
C ASN A 722 31.88 31.54 -37.67
N ILE A 723 31.86 31.38 -38.95
CA ILE A 723 31.88 30.09 -39.63
C ILE A 723 33.12 30.08 -40.54
N ARG A 724 34.04 29.15 -40.23
CA ARG A 724 35.19 28.90 -41.09
C ARG A 724 34.95 27.64 -41.91
N THR A 725 35.13 27.74 -43.21
CA THR A 725 35.04 26.58 -44.11
C THR A 725 35.77 26.86 -45.44
N GLY A 726 36.40 25.83 -45.99
CA GLY A 726 36.97 25.85 -47.34
C GLY A 726 35.97 25.60 -48.47
N LEU A 727 34.68 25.42 -48.15
CA LEU A 727 33.62 25.16 -49.13
C LEU A 727 33.37 26.43 -49.98
N LYS A 728 33.39 26.24 -51.30
CA LYS A 728 32.96 27.26 -52.27
C LYS A 728 31.55 26.97 -52.73
N ASP A 729 30.80 28.02 -53.09
CA ASP A 729 29.38 27.91 -53.47
C ASP A 729 28.50 27.29 -52.34
N ALA A 730 28.68 27.81 -51.15
CA ALA A 730 27.95 27.33 -49.95
C ALA A 730 27.18 28.49 -49.31
N TRP A 731 26.16 28.13 -48.50
CA TRP A 731 25.49 29.08 -47.61
C TRP A 731 25.23 28.46 -46.27
N VAL A 732 25.08 29.37 -45.28
CA VAL A 732 24.66 28.98 -43.91
C VAL A 732 23.23 29.42 -43.69
N GLU A 733 22.48 28.55 -43.02
CA GLU A 733 21.16 28.84 -42.47
C GLU A 733 21.20 28.62 -40.96
N VAL A 734 20.60 29.53 -40.19
CA VAL A 734 20.50 29.43 -38.73
C VAL A 734 19.03 29.45 -38.33
N TYR A 735 18.71 28.53 -37.40
CA TYR A 735 17.35 28.25 -36.94
C TYR A 735 17.23 28.43 -35.44
N ASP A 736 16.05 28.89 -34.95
CA ASP A 736 15.70 28.77 -33.53
C ASP A 736 15.34 27.32 -33.16
N LEU A 737 15.16 27.02 -31.86
CA LEU A 737 14.82 25.68 -31.39
C LEU A 737 13.42 25.20 -31.85
N ASN A 738 12.57 26.11 -32.35
CA ASN A 738 11.27 25.77 -32.95
C ASN A 738 11.37 25.40 -34.43
N GLY A 739 12.61 25.39 -35.00
CA GLY A 739 12.85 25.06 -36.38
C GLY A 739 12.56 26.20 -37.35
N ARG A 740 12.34 27.43 -36.86
CA ARG A 740 12.14 28.63 -37.70
C ARG A 740 13.48 29.18 -38.10
N MET A 741 13.71 29.32 -39.41
CA MET A 741 14.91 29.96 -39.95
C MET A 741 14.93 31.45 -39.59
N ILE A 742 16.00 31.89 -38.92
CA ILE A 742 16.19 33.27 -38.45
C ILE A 742 17.22 34.03 -39.29
N TYR A 743 18.12 33.29 -39.90
CA TYR A 743 19.21 33.89 -40.69
C TYR A 743 19.63 32.99 -41.85
N ARG A 744 20.06 33.60 -42.96
CA ARG A 744 20.67 32.90 -44.08
C ARG A 744 21.68 33.83 -44.74
N GLN A 745 22.88 33.30 -45.06
CA GLN A 745 23.94 34.06 -45.74
C GLN A 745 24.72 33.13 -46.66
N GLU A 746 25.16 33.65 -47.80
CA GLU A 746 26.12 32.97 -48.68
C GLU A 746 27.52 33.07 -48.11
N ILE A 747 28.26 31.96 -48.14
CA ILE A 747 29.64 31.87 -47.69
C ILE A 747 30.52 32.22 -48.87
N THR A 748 31.06 33.44 -48.86
CA THR A 748 31.89 33.99 -49.93
C THR A 748 33.40 34.00 -49.60
N GLU A 749 33.72 33.86 -48.32
CA GLU A 749 35.08 33.85 -47.79
C GLU A 749 35.27 32.67 -46.87
N ASN A 750 36.54 32.24 -46.64
CA ASN A 750 36.83 31.10 -45.74
C ASN A 750 36.39 31.34 -44.30
N ASP A 751 36.34 32.60 -43.84
CA ASP A 751 35.80 33.01 -42.54
C ASP A 751 34.60 33.93 -42.78
N THR A 752 33.40 33.45 -42.45
CA THR A 752 32.14 34.19 -42.57
C THR A 752 31.64 34.60 -41.21
N ALA A 753 31.61 35.90 -40.92
CA ALA A 753 31.10 36.45 -39.65
C ALA A 753 29.62 36.83 -39.75
N ILE A 754 28.82 36.31 -38.88
CA ILE A 754 27.38 36.63 -38.77
C ILE A 754 27.19 37.48 -37.51
N ASN A 755 26.65 38.70 -37.71
CA ASN A 755 26.32 39.56 -36.60
C ASN A 755 25.05 39.07 -35.90
N THR A 756 25.17 38.76 -34.64
CA THR A 756 24.12 38.20 -33.80
C THR A 756 23.63 39.17 -32.73
N THR A 757 24.10 40.41 -32.70
CA THR A 757 23.79 41.42 -31.66
C THR A 757 22.30 41.58 -31.39
N ASN A 758 21.46 41.42 -32.41
CA ASN A 758 19.99 41.55 -32.29
C ASN A 758 19.27 40.22 -32.05
N TRP A 759 19.95 39.12 -31.85
CA TRP A 759 19.32 37.82 -31.53
C TRP A 759 19.11 37.71 -30.01
N SER A 760 18.11 36.98 -29.61
CA SER A 760 17.87 36.68 -28.19
C SER A 760 18.95 35.70 -27.64
N GLU A 761 19.23 35.76 -26.36
CA GLU A 761 20.00 34.70 -25.69
C GLU A 761 19.32 33.34 -25.86
N GLY A 762 20.11 32.31 -26.11
CA GLY A 762 19.58 30.98 -26.33
C GLY A 762 20.37 30.12 -27.31
N THR A 763 19.90 28.89 -27.53
CA THR A 763 20.54 27.95 -28.45
C THR A 763 19.96 28.06 -29.84
N TYR A 764 20.84 28.09 -30.85
CA TYR A 764 20.54 28.13 -32.25
C TYR A 764 21.14 26.94 -32.99
N VAL A 765 20.43 26.43 -34.01
CA VAL A 765 20.91 25.36 -34.88
C VAL A 765 21.37 25.97 -36.20
N TRP A 766 22.63 25.77 -36.57
CA TRP A 766 23.13 26.22 -37.86
C TRP A 766 23.30 25.03 -38.81
N LYS A 767 23.14 25.28 -40.11
CA LYS A 767 23.31 24.32 -41.19
C LYS A 767 24.05 24.97 -42.32
N VAL A 768 25.06 24.29 -42.85
CA VAL A 768 25.78 24.73 -44.06
C VAL A 768 25.47 23.80 -45.22
N PHE A 769 25.16 24.39 -46.34
CA PHE A 769 24.81 23.72 -47.57
C PHE A 769 25.80 24.05 -48.67
N SER A 770 26.18 23.09 -49.49
CA SER A 770 27.04 23.23 -50.64
C SER A 770 26.34 22.89 -51.97
N GLY A 771 26.91 23.28 -53.13
CA GLY A 771 26.39 22.87 -54.45
C GLY A 771 25.40 23.84 -55.08
N VAL A 772 25.36 25.08 -54.69
CA VAL A 772 24.42 26.13 -55.21
C VAL A 772 24.48 26.28 -56.71
N SER A 773 25.67 26.26 -57.30
CA SER A 773 25.88 26.44 -58.72
C SER A 773 25.49 25.24 -59.60
N THR A 774 25.31 24.07 -59.02
CA THR A 774 24.97 22.83 -59.76
C THR A 774 23.49 22.47 -59.67
N GLY A 775 22.66 23.25 -58.95
CA GLY A 775 21.23 22.99 -58.79
C GLY A 775 20.87 21.81 -57.90
N SER A 776 21.85 21.19 -57.27
CA SER A 776 21.67 20.12 -56.27
C SER A 776 22.29 20.57 -54.94
N THR A 777 21.46 20.92 -53.98
CA THR A 777 21.94 21.37 -52.65
C THR A 777 22.13 20.16 -51.73
N THR A 778 23.29 20.06 -51.14
CA THR A 778 23.65 18.99 -50.19
C THR A 778 23.95 19.63 -48.84
N LEU A 779 23.36 19.11 -47.77
CA LEU A 779 23.73 19.50 -46.40
C LEU A 779 25.20 19.04 -46.16
N ALA A 780 26.09 19.97 -45.96
CA ALA A 780 27.51 19.72 -45.75
C ALA A 780 27.85 19.57 -44.28
N GLU A 781 27.28 20.41 -43.40
CA GLU A 781 27.56 20.39 -41.96
C GLU A 781 26.40 20.99 -41.16
N THR A 782 26.25 20.61 -39.91
CA THR A 782 25.24 21.14 -38.98
C THR A 782 25.70 21.07 -37.53
N GLY A 783 25.31 22.04 -36.74
CA GLY A 783 25.63 22.05 -35.32
C GLY A 783 24.79 23.04 -34.52
N LYS A 784 25.17 23.22 -33.28
CA LYS A 784 24.50 24.16 -32.37
C LYS A 784 25.45 25.29 -32.01
N TRP A 785 24.91 26.47 -31.82
CA TRP A 785 25.59 27.64 -31.32
C TRP A 785 24.77 28.26 -30.19
N ILE A 786 25.44 28.65 -29.12
CA ILE A 786 24.80 29.23 -27.93
C ILE A 786 25.11 30.70 -27.90
N LYS A 787 24.09 31.55 -27.87
CA LYS A 787 24.22 32.98 -27.61
C LYS A 787 24.02 33.27 -26.15
N GLU A 788 25.05 33.87 -25.53
CA GLU A 788 25.04 34.40 -24.17
C GLU A 788 24.59 35.85 -24.10
#